data_80a5d47bec5d928f9e9ee7efd6cbb2f3
#
_entry.id   80a5d47bec5d928f9e9ee7efd6cbb2f3
#
_cell.length_a   1.000
_cell.length_b   1.000
_cell.length_c   1.000
_cell.angle_alpha   90.00
_cell.angle_beta   90.00
_cell.angle_gamma   90.00
#
_symmetry.space_group_name_H-M   'P 1'
#
loop_
_entity.id
_entity.type
_entity.pdbx_description
1 polymer ?
#
loop_
_entity_poly.entity_id
_entity_poly.type
_entity_poly.pdbx_seq_one_letter_code
_entity_poly.pdbx_strand_id
1 'polypeptide(L)'
;MIYSGEFHPYRLAVPSLHLDVFQKIKALGYNCVSFYTDWALHEGKPGNFTAEGIFDLQPFFDAASQAGIYLLARPGPYINAESSGGGFPGWLARVPGRLRTHDKSYLDATENYMANIGRIIADNEITKGGPVILVQPENEYTSGTDLAPEFPDQDYFIYVEKQLRNAGVTVPLINNEAYAAGYVTPTTKASIDIYGFDGYPLGFDCANPYSWPVAGLPTTYADSHNEFSPKTPFSLVEFQGGSFDPWGGWGFAQCLELVSYEFERVFYKNNQAQGVKIFNLYMTYGGTNWGNSGHPGGYTSYDYAAAISEERLVDREKYSEAKLEANFLQASPAYLTGVYQNNTHPNGSYTGNDALTVTALFSNVTKFFVVRHANYSTLDSTEYSITLPTSKGNVSIPQLGGQLTLHGRDSKWHVTDYDVGGLTLLYSTAEIFTWKKYGAKRMLVVYGGPKEEHELAIANGGNARVVEGSGVKTSKKNGATVLNFQTSPKRRVVQLDCDLYVYVLDRNSAYNYWVIDTPSDATFGNFTKPSSLTSAPIVKANYLLRTVNIADGCVHLTGDLNSTSPIEVIGAPQNTRELTYNGKSLKFKKTNSGSLTATATYHEPKFSVPDLSKVTWKKLDNLPEIKSGYDDSAWTSADLTYTNNTVRNLTTPTSLYASDYGYNVGPLLYRGHFTAGGNESTLYLSTQGGSAYGHSIWLNDQYVGSFTGEDRFETYNQTYNLPNKLSAGKKYVITVVVDHMGLDENYDVGADEMKSPRGVLDYDLSGHPKSDVTWKLTGNLGGEDYADHVRGPLNEGGLYAERQGYHQPGAPTEDWQSRTGALSVSGPGIEFYETTFDLNLPTGYDIPVSISFANQTGGGYTTANGTARPAAYRCEFYVNGYNMGKYVENVGPQDVFPVQEGIWNYQGKNTLAVNVWSQEEKGVKVDGLKLVTGPAIQSGFGPIEASPQPAWTKREGAY
;
A
#
# COMPACT_ATOMS: atom_id res chain seq x y z
N MET A 1 11.08 15.87 13.30
CA MET A 1 10.97 15.30 11.97
C MET A 1 9.68 14.52 11.88
N ILE A 2 8.94 14.69 10.80
CA ILE A 2 7.81 13.82 10.48
C ILE A 2 8.39 12.67 9.65
N TYR A 3 8.35 11.46 10.22
CA TYR A 3 8.69 10.21 9.52
C TYR A 3 7.40 9.45 9.33
N SER A 4 6.94 9.35 8.10
CA SER A 4 5.59 8.94 7.73
C SER A 4 5.60 7.74 6.79
N GLY A 5 4.50 7.02 6.76
CA GLY A 5 4.27 5.98 5.77
C GLY A 5 2.83 5.97 5.29
N GLU A 6 2.61 5.54 4.07
CA GLU A 6 1.28 5.52 3.45
C GLU A 6 0.52 4.25 3.82
N PHE A 7 -0.75 4.44 4.23
CA PHE A 7 -1.73 3.38 4.52
C PHE A 7 -3.15 3.87 4.22
N HIS A 8 -3.84 3.25 3.27
CA HIS A 8 -5.18 3.66 2.83
C HIS A 8 -6.26 2.85 3.54
N PRO A 9 -7.22 3.48 4.28
CA PRO A 9 -8.26 2.76 5.01
C PRO A 9 -9.14 1.89 4.11
N TYR A 10 -9.45 2.35 2.90
CA TYR A 10 -10.34 1.64 1.98
C TYR A 10 -9.74 0.33 1.41
N ARG A 11 -8.41 0.15 1.46
CA ARG A 11 -7.73 -1.10 1.07
C ARG A 11 -7.66 -2.15 2.17
N LEU A 12 -8.31 -1.89 3.30
CA LEU A 12 -8.46 -2.83 4.42
C LEU A 12 -9.91 -2.76 4.93
N ALA A 13 -10.79 -3.55 4.31
CA ALA A 13 -12.24 -3.53 4.56
C ALA A 13 -12.66 -4.08 5.94
N VAL A 14 -11.77 -4.05 6.91
CA VAL A 14 -12.00 -4.49 8.31
C VAL A 14 -11.54 -3.38 9.24
N PRO A 15 -12.42 -2.44 9.63
CA PRO A 15 -12.04 -1.27 10.43
C PRO A 15 -11.35 -1.60 11.75
N SER A 16 -11.70 -2.72 12.40
CA SER A 16 -11.04 -3.18 13.64
C SER A 16 -9.57 -3.57 13.46
N LEU A 17 -9.10 -3.79 12.22
CA LEU A 17 -7.70 -4.06 11.90
C LEU A 17 -6.87 -2.79 11.66
N HIS A 18 -7.48 -1.61 11.53
CA HIS A 18 -6.73 -0.37 11.35
C HIS A 18 -5.73 -0.16 12.50
N LEU A 19 -6.13 -0.40 13.74
CA LEU A 19 -5.23 -0.29 14.89
C LEU A 19 -4.07 -1.29 14.84
N ASP A 20 -4.26 -2.50 14.31
CA ASP A 20 -3.20 -3.48 14.12
C ASP A 20 -2.08 -2.90 13.23
N VAL A 21 -2.47 -2.34 12.09
CA VAL A 21 -1.52 -1.72 11.15
C VAL A 21 -0.85 -0.49 11.77
N PHE A 22 -1.61 0.40 12.43
CA PHE A 22 -1.02 1.57 13.11
C PHE A 22 -0.02 1.20 14.20
N GLN A 23 -0.28 0.16 14.98
CA GLN A 23 0.66 -0.32 15.99
C GLN A 23 1.94 -0.89 15.35
N LYS A 24 1.84 -1.58 14.22
CA LYS A 24 3.00 -2.06 13.46
C LYS A 24 3.81 -0.89 12.88
N ILE A 25 3.15 0.14 12.36
CA ILE A 25 3.81 1.37 11.89
C ILE A 25 4.45 2.14 13.06
N LYS A 26 3.78 2.22 14.21
CA LYS A 26 4.37 2.82 15.42
C LYS A 26 5.62 2.07 15.90
N ALA A 27 5.59 0.75 15.83
CA ALA A 27 6.73 -0.10 16.21
C ALA A 27 7.95 0.09 15.29
N LEU A 28 7.74 0.47 14.02
CA LEU A 28 8.81 0.94 13.13
C LEU A 28 9.52 2.20 13.65
N GLY A 29 8.87 2.97 14.52
CA GLY A 29 9.36 4.26 14.94
C GLY A 29 8.81 5.42 14.13
N TYR A 30 7.82 5.22 13.26
CA TYR A 30 7.15 6.29 12.54
C TYR A 30 6.22 7.04 13.50
N ASN A 31 6.00 8.31 13.22
CA ASN A 31 5.15 9.18 14.02
C ASN A 31 3.98 9.78 13.23
N CYS A 32 3.91 9.49 11.93
CA CYS A 32 2.84 9.96 11.06
C CYS A 32 2.43 8.85 10.08
N VAL A 33 1.21 8.92 9.60
CA VAL A 33 0.70 8.14 8.47
C VAL A 33 -0.02 9.08 7.51
N SER A 34 0.27 8.93 6.23
CA SER A 34 -0.44 9.58 5.15
C SER A 34 -1.49 8.63 4.58
N PHE A 35 -2.65 9.15 4.18
CA PHE A 35 -3.73 8.34 3.66
C PHE A 35 -4.60 9.07 2.65
N TYR A 36 -5.05 8.36 1.63
CA TYR A 36 -6.10 8.84 0.72
C TYR A 36 -7.50 8.45 1.19
N THR A 37 -8.49 9.26 0.77
CA THR A 37 -9.89 8.86 0.71
C THR A 37 -10.33 8.77 -0.74
N ASP A 38 -11.16 7.79 -1.08
CA ASP A 38 -11.56 7.51 -2.44
C ASP A 38 -12.98 8.05 -2.69
N TRP A 39 -13.10 9.05 -3.56
CA TRP A 39 -14.38 9.69 -3.87
C TRP A 39 -15.41 8.71 -4.45
N ALA A 40 -14.97 7.76 -5.30
CA ALA A 40 -15.86 6.78 -5.89
C ALA A 40 -16.56 5.91 -4.85
N LEU A 41 -15.90 5.60 -3.73
CA LEU A 41 -16.46 4.81 -2.64
C LEU A 41 -17.43 5.61 -1.76
N HIS A 42 -17.22 6.93 -1.63
CA HIS A 42 -18.02 7.78 -0.79
C HIS A 42 -19.23 8.43 -1.52
N GLU A 43 -19.19 8.52 -2.85
CA GLU A 43 -20.22 9.13 -3.66
C GLU A 43 -20.40 8.39 -4.99
N GLY A 44 -20.82 7.13 -4.93
CA GLY A 44 -21.10 6.30 -6.11
C GLY A 44 -22.23 6.83 -7.00
N LYS A 45 -23.07 7.71 -6.47
CA LYS A 45 -24.12 8.45 -7.19
C LYS A 45 -23.98 9.94 -6.91
N PRO A 46 -24.11 10.83 -7.91
CA PRO A 46 -24.00 12.28 -7.72
C PRO A 46 -24.90 12.81 -6.60
N GLY A 47 -24.32 13.54 -5.66
CA GLY A 47 -25.04 14.16 -4.53
C GLY A 47 -25.42 13.20 -3.40
N ASN A 48 -25.09 11.92 -3.48
CA ASN A 48 -25.39 10.93 -2.45
C ASN A 48 -24.13 10.47 -1.72
N PHE A 49 -23.59 11.32 -0.85
CA PHE A 49 -22.39 11.03 -0.04
C PHE A 49 -22.72 10.06 1.09
N THR A 50 -21.83 9.07 1.31
CA THR A 50 -21.90 8.14 2.44
C THR A 50 -20.51 8.00 3.11
N ALA A 51 -20.49 7.91 4.43
CA ALA A 51 -19.31 7.60 5.25
C ALA A 51 -19.77 6.77 6.46
N GLU A 52 -20.45 5.67 6.20
CA GLU A 52 -21.05 4.79 7.20
C GLU A 52 -20.50 3.36 7.06
N GLY A 53 -20.61 2.55 8.11
CA GLY A 53 -20.18 1.17 8.11
C GLY A 53 -18.68 1.03 7.86
N ILE A 54 -18.29 0.28 6.82
CA ILE A 54 -16.86 0.09 6.46
C ILE A 54 -16.23 1.35 5.82
N PHE A 55 -17.04 2.32 5.42
CA PHE A 55 -16.60 3.62 4.87
C PHE A 55 -16.55 4.73 5.91
N ASP A 56 -16.91 4.42 7.18
CA ASP A 56 -16.73 5.36 8.29
C ASP A 56 -15.24 5.53 8.58
N LEU A 57 -14.77 6.77 8.52
CA LEU A 57 -13.38 7.11 8.79
C LEU A 57 -13.08 7.32 10.27
N GLN A 58 -14.09 7.44 11.14
CA GLN A 58 -13.87 7.68 12.57
C GLN A 58 -13.06 6.55 13.22
N PRO A 59 -13.32 5.25 12.96
CA PRO A 59 -12.49 4.17 13.49
C PRO A 59 -11.01 4.27 13.07
N PHE A 60 -10.72 4.81 11.89
CA PHE A 60 -9.34 5.02 11.42
C PHE A 60 -8.65 6.15 12.21
N PHE A 61 -9.33 7.27 12.44
CA PHE A 61 -8.81 8.37 13.25
C PHE A 61 -8.60 7.96 14.72
N ASP A 62 -9.55 7.22 15.28
CA ASP A 62 -9.47 6.70 16.66
C ASP A 62 -8.29 5.72 16.81
N ALA A 63 -8.10 4.83 15.83
CA ALA A 63 -6.99 3.88 15.82
C ALA A 63 -5.63 4.60 15.72
N ALA A 64 -5.51 5.63 14.88
CA ALA A 64 -4.31 6.46 14.79
C ALA A 64 -4.01 7.16 16.13
N SER A 65 -5.04 7.76 16.75
CA SER A 65 -4.92 8.42 18.05
C SER A 65 -4.51 7.44 19.14
N GLN A 66 -5.12 6.25 19.18
CA GLN A 66 -4.77 5.21 20.15
C GLN A 66 -3.33 4.71 19.99
N ALA A 67 -2.86 4.58 18.76
CA ALA A 67 -1.47 4.22 18.48
C ALA A 67 -0.48 5.38 18.71
N GLY A 68 -0.95 6.61 18.84
CA GLY A 68 -0.11 7.81 18.96
C GLY A 68 0.58 8.16 17.63
N ILE A 69 -0.16 8.09 16.54
CA ILE A 69 0.26 8.41 15.16
C ILE A 69 -0.47 9.67 14.68
N TYR A 70 0.27 10.64 14.18
CA TYR A 70 -0.29 11.78 13.45
C TYR A 70 -0.76 11.36 12.06
N LEU A 71 -1.65 12.15 11.46
CA LEU A 71 -2.16 11.90 10.13
C LEU A 71 -1.92 13.08 9.18
N LEU A 72 -1.57 12.74 7.93
CA LEU A 72 -1.62 13.61 6.77
C LEU A 72 -2.80 13.12 5.89
N ALA A 73 -3.88 13.88 5.84
CA ALA A 73 -5.06 13.52 5.07
C ALA A 73 -4.96 14.01 3.62
N ARG A 74 -5.29 13.14 2.66
CA ARG A 74 -5.18 13.40 1.22
C ARG A 74 -6.52 13.12 0.53
N PRO A 75 -7.51 14.04 0.66
CA PRO A 75 -8.87 13.80 0.18
C PRO A 75 -9.05 13.94 -1.33
N GLY A 76 -8.06 14.36 -2.07
CA GLY A 76 -8.18 14.64 -3.49
C GLY A 76 -8.74 16.04 -3.81
N PRO A 77 -9.65 16.19 -4.80
CA PRO A 77 -10.61 15.19 -5.33
C PRO A 77 -10.01 14.08 -6.20
N TYR A 78 -8.91 14.30 -6.88
CA TYR A 78 -8.13 13.27 -7.57
C TYR A 78 -7.04 12.72 -6.67
N ILE A 79 -6.88 11.39 -6.63
CA ILE A 79 -5.89 10.75 -5.77
C ILE A 79 -4.87 9.88 -6.51
N ASN A 80 -5.11 9.50 -7.75
CA ASN A 80 -4.35 8.47 -8.47
C ASN A 80 -4.38 7.13 -7.74
N ALA A 81 -3.39 6.84 -6.95
CA ALA A 81 -3.33 5.75 -5.97
C ALA A 81 -3.57 4.36 -6.56
N GLU A 82 -3.40 4.19 -7.87
CA GLU A 82 -3.77 2.99 -8.64
C GLU A 82 -5.17 2.50 -8.28
N SER A 83 -6.08 3.46 -8.05
CA SER A 83 -7.52 3.24 -7.87
C SER A 83 -8.28 3.43 -9.18
N SER A 84 -9.42 2.77 -9.33
CA SER A 84 -10.29 2.95 -10.49
C SER A 84 -10.64 4.43 -10.68
N GLY A 85 -10.36 4.97 -11.87
CA GLY A 85 -10.55 6.39 -12.18
C GLY A 85 -9.62 7.34 -11.44
N GLY A 86 -8.57 6.84 -10.75
CA GLY A 86 -7.76 7.65 -9.84
C GLY A 86 -8.57 8.17 -8.64
N GLY A 87 -9.55 7.38 -8.17
CA GLY A 87 -10.49 7.72 -7.11
C GLY A 87 -11.72 8.49 -7.59
N PHE A 88 -11.78 8.87 -8.85
CA PHE A 88 -12.97 9.53 -9.41
C PHE A 88 -14.13 8.56 -9.58
N PRO A 89 -15.37 8.94 -9.19
CA PRO A 89 -16.54 8.13 -9.40
C PRO A 89 -16.91 8.04 -10.89
N GLY A 90 -17.38 6.87 -11.33
CA GLY A 90 -17.68 6.60 -12.74
C GLY A 90 -18.65 7.56 -13.40
N TRP A 91 -19.56 8.17 -12.63
CA TRP A 91 -20.53 9.15 -13.16
C TRP A 91 -19.86 10.43 -13.68
N LEU A 92 -18.61 10.73 -13.30
CA LEU A 92 -17.85 11.85 -13.88
C LEU A 92 -17.61 11.70 -15.39
N ALA A 93 -17.64 10.49 -15.92
CA ALA A 93 -17.54 10.26 -17.37
C ALA A 93 -18.61 11.01 -18.17
N ARG A 94 -19.76 11.33 -17.52
CA ARG A 94 -20.88 12.09 -18.14
C ARG A 94 -20.80 13.60 -17.91
N VAL A 95 -19.86 14.07 -17.11
CA VAL A 95 -19.67 15.51 -16.88
C VAL A 95 -19.04 16.13 -18.14
N PRO A 96 -19.65 17.16 -18.77
CA PRO A 96 -19.17 17.68 -20.06
C PRO A 96 -17.86 18.44 -19.98
N GLY A 97 -17.47 18.94 -18.80
CA GLY A 97 -16.24 19.72 -18.60
C GLY A 97 -14.98 18.87 -18.50
N ARG A 98 -13.84 19.52 -18.66
CA ARG A 98 -12.52 18.93 -18.45
C ARG A 98 -12.25 18.70 -16.97
N LEU A 99 -11.79 17.50 -16.64
CA LEU A 99 -11.42 17.13 -15.28
C LEU A 99 -10.11 17.78 -14.83
N ARG A 100 -9.99 18.06 -13.55
CA ARG A 100 -8.81 18.69 -12.92
C ARG A 100 -8.48 20.06 -13.51
N THR A 101 -9.51 20.81 -13.91
CA THR A 101 -9.42 22.21 -14.41
C THR A 101 -10.48 23.09 -13.74
N HIS A 102 -10.45 24.40 -13.97
CA HIS A 102 -11.48 25.31 -13.48
C HIS A 102 -12.79 25.26 -14.31
N ASP A 103 -12.99 24.24 -15.12
CA ASP A 103 -14.27 24.05 -15.81
C ASP A 103 -15.42 23.93 -14.81
N LYS A 104 -16.40 24.81 -14.96
CA LYS A 104 -17.49 24.93 -13.98
C LYS A 104 -18.23 23.62 -13.73
N SER A 105 -18.48 22.82 -14.75
CA SER A 105 -19.20 21.56 -14.59
C SER A 105 -18.43 20.54 -13.76
N TYR A 106 -17.12 20.54 -13.85
CA TYR A 106 -16.26 19.71 -13.00
C TYR A 106 -16.19 20.28 -11.56
N LEU A 107 -15.98 21.59 -11.43
CA LEU A 107 -15.97 22.22 -10.09
C LEU A 107 -17.25 21.96 -9.32
N ASP A 108 -18.43 22.14 -9.98
CA ASP A 108 -19.75 21.86 -9.38
C ASP A 108 -19.86 20.39 -8.93
N ALA A 109 -19.28 19.45 -9.71
CA ALA A 109 -19.30 18.03 -9.37
C ALA A 109 -18.51 17.70 -8.09
N THR A 110 -17.41 18.43 -7.82
CA THR A 110 -16.58 18.20 -6.62
C THR A 110 -17.22 18.72 -5.33
N GLU A 111 -18.20 19.64 -5.38
CA GLU A 111 -18.65 20.38 -4.22
C GLU A 111 -19.20 19.50 -3.10
N ASN A 112 -20.07 18.53 -3.42
CA ASN A 112 -20.71 17.69 -2.40
C ASN A 112 -19.67 16.80 -1.68
N TYR A 113 -18.80 16.14 -2.42
CA TYR A 113 -17.76 15.29 -1.86
C TYR A 113 -16.79 16.10 -0.98
N MET A 114 -16.21 17.16 -1.53
CA MET A 114 -15.22 17.98 -0.82
C MET A 114 -15.77 18.66 0.43
N ALA A 115 -17.04 19.09 0.42
CA ALA A 115 -17.67 19.65 1.60
C ALA A 115 -17.85 18.63 2.73
N ASN A 116 -18.25 17.39 2.40
CA ASN A 116 -18.50 16.35 3.38
C ASN A 116 -17.19 15.73 3.90
N ILE A 117 -16.30 15.31 3.01
CA ILE A 117 -15.02 14.71 3.41
C ILE A 117 -14.13 15.71 4.14
N GLY A 118 -14.09 16.97 3.67
CA GLY A 118 -13.35 18.04 4.31
C GLY A 118 -13.83 18.32 5.73
N ARG A 119 -15.15 18.28 6.00
CA ARG A 119 -15.71 18.40 7.35
C ARG A 119 -15.28 17.25 8.24
N ILE A 120 -15.36 16.00 7.77
CA ILE A 120 -14.92 14.82 8.54
C ILE A 120 -13.45 14.97 8.94
N ILE A 121 -12.59 15.37 8.00
CA ILE A 121 -11.17 15.62 8.26
C ILE A 121 -10.99 16.78 9.26
N ALA A 122 -11.67 17.90 9.04
CA ALA A 122 -11.58 19.08 9.89
C ALA A 122 -12.03 18.80 11.34
N ASP A 123 -13.00 17.91 11.55
CA ASP A 123 -13.47 17.52 12.88
C ASP A 123 -12.45 16.65 13.62
N ASN A 124 -11.49 16.04 12.90
CA ASN A 124 -10.42 15.21 13.43
C ASN A 124 -9.04 15.87 13.40
N GLU A 125 -8.97 17.19 13.24
CA GLU A 125 -7.72 17.95 13.34
C GLU A 125 -7.12 17.96 14.76
N ILE A 126 -5.82 18.11 14.84
CA ILE A 126 -5.08 18.26 16.11
C ILE A 126 -5.59 19.43 16.93
N THR A 127 -6.06 20.48 16.28
CA THR A 127 -6.69 21.67 16.91
C THR A 127 -7.98 21.36 17.65
N LYS A 128 -8.63 20.23 17.30
CA LYS A 128 -9.84 19.71 17.94
C LYS A 128 -9.59 18.44 18.77
N GLY A 129 -8.34 18.03 18.92
CA GLY A 129 -7.93 16.85 19.68
C GLY A 129 -7.82 15.57 18.87
N GLY A 130 -7.99 15.61 17.55
CA GLY A 130 -7.79 14.51 16.63
C GLY A 130 -6.33 14.35 16.18
N PRO A 131 -6.04 13.38 15.31
CA PRO A 131 -4.67 13.07 14.89
C PRO A 131 -4.20 13.86 13.66
N VAL A 132 -5.08 14.54 12.90
CA VAL A 132 -4.75 15.17 11.62
C VAL A 132 -3.94 16.44 11.84
N ILE A 133 -2.75 16.51 11.25
CA ILE A 133 -1.83 17.66 11.36
C ILE A 133 -1.57 18.39 10.04
N LEU A 134 -1.80 17.72 8.92
CA LEU A 134 -1.61 18.24 7.56
C LEU A 134 -2.73 17.73 6.65
N VAL A 135 -3.08 18.54 5.63
CA VAL A 135 -4.03 18.12 4.58
C VAL A 135 -3.43 18.44 3.22
N GLN A 136 -3.55 17.52 2.28
CA GLN A 136 -3.09 17.70 0.90
C GLN A 136 -4.29 17.85 -0.04
N PRO A 137 -4.47 19.02 -0.69
CA PRO A 137 -5.36 19.17 -1.83
C PRO A 137 -4.76 18.53 -3.08
N GLU A 138 -5.59 17.92 -3.91
CA GLU A 138 -5.17 17.31 -5.18
C GLU A 138 -4.13 16.18 -5.02
N ASN A 139 -3.61 15.67 -6.10
CA ASN A 139 -2.48 14.73 -6.12
C ASN A 139 -1.65 14.90 -7.39
N GLU A 140 -0.33 15.03 -7.23
CA GLU A 140 0.65 15.10 -8.32
C GLU A 140 0.20 16.01 -9.48
N TYR A 141 -0.25 17.23 -9.16
CA TYR A 141 -0.72 18.21 -10.15
C TYR A 141 0.46 18.79 -10.92
N THR A 142 1.10 17.94 -11.75
CA THR A 142 2.42 18.23 -12.34
C THR A 142 2.46 18.01 -13.84
N SER A 143 1.52 17.27 -14.42
CA SER A 143 1.48 16.97 -15.85
C SER A 143 0.17 17.41 -16.50
N GLY A 144 0.25 17.98 -17.70
CA GLY A 144 -0.91 18.40 -18.47
C GLY A 144 -0.68 18.35 -19.98
N THR A 145 -1.75 18.23 -20.74
CA THR A 145 -1.72 18.15 -22.21
C THR A 145 -2.08 19.49 -22.87
N ASP A 146 -1.85 19.60 -24.17
CA ASP A 146 -2.26 20.78 -24.98
C ASP A 146 -3.80 21.01 -24.93
N LEU A 147 -4.58 20.05 -24.46
CA LEU A 147 -6.03 20.19 -24.30
C LEU A 147 -6.40 20.95 -23.00
N ALA A 148 -5.44 21.18 -22.12
CA ALA A 148 -5.54 22.06 -20.95
C ALA A 148 -4.52 23.20 -21.05
N PRO A 149 -4.70 24.18 -21.96
CA PRO A 149 -3.71 25.20 -22.28
C PRO A 149 -3.38 26.12 -21.11
N GLU A 150 -4.19 26.14 -20.06
CA GLU A 150 -3.98 26.92 -18.84
C GLU A 150 -3.18 26.17 -17.76
N PHE A 151 -2.78 24.92 -18.04
CA PHE A 151 -1.97 24.15 -17.10
C PHE A 151 -0.58 24.78 -16.87
N PRO A 152 -0.08 24.88 -15.61
CA PRO A 152 -0.78 24.55 -14.35
C PRO A 152 -1.88 25.54 -14.00
N ASP A 153 -3.13 25.04 -13.85
CA ASP A 153 -4.31 25.85 -13.59
C ASP A 153 -4.36 26.29 -12.12
N GLN A 154 -3.81 27.47 -11.84
CA GLN A 154 -3.76 28.03 -10.50
C GLN A 154 -5.15 28.38 -9.93
N ASP A 155 -6.12 28.69 -10.77
CA ASP A 155 -7.48 29.01 -10.33
C ASP A 155 -8.22 27.76 -9.89
N TYR A 156 -8.03 26.66 -10.57
CA TYR A 156 -8.51 25.35 -10.13
C TYR A 156 -7.90 24.97 -8.78
N PHE A 157 -6.58 25.03 -8.63
CA PHE A 157 -5.91 24.65 -7.39
C PHE A 157 -6.40 25.48 -6.19
N ILE A 158 -6.52 26.81 -6.38
CA ILE A 158 -7.12 27.72 -5.39
C ILE A 158 -8.55 27.32 -5.03
N TYR A 159 -9.33 26.85 -6.01
CA TYR A 159 -10.69 26.41 -5.75
C TYR A 159 -10.73 25.21 -4.80
N VAL A 160 -9.90 24.19 -5.05
CA VAL A 160 -9.79 23.00 -4.19
C VAL A 160 -9.32 23.36 -2.78
N GLU A 161 -8.31 24.23 -2.65
CA GLU A 161 -7.89 24.75 -1.34
C GLU A 161 -9.03 25.44 -0.59
N LYS A 162 -9.81 26.27 -1.28
CA LYS A 162 -10.97 26.96 -0.70
C LYS A 162 -12.06 26.00 -0.27
N GLN A 163 -12.32 24.92 -1.03
CA GLN A 163 -13.28 23.90 -0.61
C GLN A 163 -12.89 23.30 0.73
N LEU A 164 -11.63 22.93 0.93
CA LEU A 164 -11.13 22.41 2.20
C LEU A 164 -11.23 23.45 3.33
N ARG A 165 -10.81 24.68 3.09
CA ARG A 165 -10.92 25.78 4.07
C ARG A 165 -12.38 26.07 4.44
N ASN A 166 -13.29 26.08 3.48
CA ASN A 166 -14.73 26.27 3.68
C ASN A 166 -15.37 25.10 4.46
N ALA A 167 -14.86 23.88 4.28
CA ALA A 167 -15.27 22.71 5.06
C ALA A 167 -14.76 22.73 6.52
N GLY A 168 -13.88 23.68 6.88
CA GLY A 168 -13.39 23.92 8.24
C GLY A 168 -11.96 23.47 8.50
N VAL A 169 -11.21 23.07 7.48
CA VAL A 169 -9.78 22.70 7.61
C VAL A 169 -8.95 23.91 7.98
N THR A 170 -8.20 23.81 9.10
CA THR A 170 -7.38 24.89 9.67
C THR A 170 -5.89 24.56 9.74
N VAL A 171 -5.53 23.29 9.74
CA VAL A 171 -4.12 22.84 9.70
C VAL A 171 -3.45 23.23 8.37
N PRO A 172 -2.11 23.29 8.30
CA PRO A 172 -1.42 23.62 7.06
C PRO A 172 -1.79 22.69 5.90
N LEU A 173 -1.84 23.27 4.69
CA LEU A 173 -1.96 22.53 3.46
C LEU A 173 -0.57 22.24 2.89
N ILE A 174 -0.39 21.05 2.36
CA ILE A 174 0.84 20.59 1.70
C ILE A 174 0.50 20.05 0.32
N ASN A 175 1.36 20.24 -0.69
CA ASN A 175 1.22 19.58 -1.99
C ASN A 175 2.26 18.47 -2.17
N ASN A 176 2.07 17.65 -3.23
CA ASN A 176 3.02 16.66 -3.70
C ASN A 176 3.13 16.76 -5.23
N GLU A 177 4.02 17.57 -5.74
CA GLU A 177 4.33 17.50 -7.17
C GLU A 177 5.04 16.18 -7.48
N ALA A 178 4.73 15.52 -8.60
CA ALA A 178 5.36 14.24 -8.98
C ALA A 178 6.89 14.33 -9.11
N TYR A 179 7.38 15.54 -9.35
CA TYR A 179 8.77 15.96 -9.29
C TYR A 179 8.82 17.45 -9.00
N ALA A 180 9.93 17.96 -8.55
CA ALA A 180 10.06 19.38 -8.19
C ALA A 180 9.94 20.31 -9.41
N ALA A 181 8.72 20.66 -9.78
CA ALA A 181 8.40 21.55 -10.89
C ALA A 181 8.22 23.01 -10.46
N GLY A 182 7.85 23.25 -9.20
CA GLY A 182 7.61 24.59 -8.66
C GLY A 182 6.31 25.24 -9.15
N TYR A 183 5.32 24.47 -9.54
CA TYR A 183 4.04 24.96 -10.06
C TYR A 183 3.15 25.56 -8.99
N VAL A 184 3.12 24.92 -7.81
CA VAL A 184 2.34 25.37 -6.65
C VAL A 184 3.25 25.48 -5.44
N THR A 185 3.76 26.68 -5.19
CA THR A 185 4.70 26.98 -4.09
C THR A 185 4.13 28.07 -3.19
N PRO A 186 4.71 28.34 -2.01
CA PRO A 186 4.27 29.46 -1.15
C PRO A 186 4.35 30.84 -1.81
N THR A 187 4.98 30.95 -2.98
CA THR A 187 5.19 32.23 -3.70
C THR A 187 4.40 32.32 -5.01
N THR A 188 3.70 31.29 -5.42
CA THR A 188 2.82 31.29 -6.60
C THR A 188 1.43 31.84 -6.27
N LYS A 189 0.57 32.03 -7.26
CA LYS A 189 -0.80 32.51 -7.09
C LYS A 189 -1.62 31.55 -6.20
N ALA A 190 -1.53 30.24 -6.44
CA ALA A 190 -2.01 29.20 -5.54
C ALA A 190 -0.93 28.97 -4.48
N SER A 191 -1.03 29.68 -3.37
CA SER A 191 0.01 29.76 -2.36
C SER A 191 -0.14 28.66 -1.32
N ILE A 192 0.40 27.47 -1.59
CA ILE A 192 0.40 26.36 -0.62
C ILE A 192 1.23 26.70 0.62
N ASP A 193 0.80 26.20 1.81
CA ASP A 193 1.52 26.49 3.07
C ASP A 193 2.88 25.78 3.13
N ILE A 194 2.95 24.52 2.68
CA ILE A 194 4.16 23.71 2.64
C ILE A 194 4.30 23.10 1.24
N TYR A 195 5.44 23.36 0.61
CA TYR A 195 5.78 22.75 -0.68
C TYR A 195 6.42 21.39 -0.49
N GLY A 196 5.95 20.41 -1.24
CA GLY A 196 6.51 19.07 -1.30
C GLY A 196 6.46 18.48 -2.70
N PHE A 197 7.24 17.45 -2.90
CA PHE A 197 7.30 16.69 -4.16
C PHE A 197 7.63 15.23 -3.88
N ASP A 198 7.49 14.39 -4.90
CA ASP A 198 7.60 12.95 -4.84
C ASP A 198 8.89 12.45 -5.49
N GLY A 199 9.23 11.18 -5.27
CA GLY A 199 10.41 10.58 -5.86
C GLY A 199 10.36 9.06 -5.92
N TYR A 200 10.41 8.53 -7.15
CA TYR A 200 10.44 7.09 -7.45
C TYR A 200 11.70 6.74 -8.26
N PRO A 201 12.89 6.79 -7.64
CA PRO A 201 14.17 6.79 -8.36
C PRO A 201 14.50 5.49 -9.09
N LEU A 202 13.96 4.34 -8.68
CA LEU A 202 14.15 3.08 -9.38
C LEU A 202 13.00 2.75 -10.35
N GLY A 203 11.94 3.59 -10.41
CA GLY A 203 10.74 3.24 -11.17
C GLY A 203 10.13 1.92 -10.70
N PHE A 204 9.56 1.15 -11.62
CA PHE A 204 8.80 -0.07 -11.33
C PHE A 204 9.29 -1.28 -12.13
N ASP A 205 10.59 -1.35 -12.46
CA ASP A 205 11.16 -2.48 -13.21
C ASP A 205 11.43 -3.69 -12.33
N CYS A 206 10.35 -4.35 -11.89
CA CYS A 206 10.44 -5.58 -11.10
C CYS A 206 11.02 -6.76 -11.90
N ALA A 207 11.11 -6.67 -13.23
CA ALA A 207 11.76 -7.67 -14.07
C ALA A 207 13.28 -7.71 -13.85
N ASN A 208 13.89 -6.55 -13.54
CA ASN A 208 15.33 -6.39 -13.38
C ASN A 208 15.70 -5.80 -12.01
N PRO A 209 15.30 -6.43 -10.89
CA PRO A 209 15.33 -5.83 -9.55
C PRO A 209 16.75 -5.48 -9.06
N TYR A 210 17.75 -6.12 -9.60
CA TYR A 210 19.15 -5.90 -9.21
C TYR A 210 19.89 -4.90 -10.12
N SER A 211 19.23 -4.40 -11.18
CA SER A 211 19.82 -3.48 -12.14
C SER A 211 19.46 -2.02 -11.81
N TRP A 212 20.19 -1.40 -10.91
CA TRP A 212 19.94 -0.01 -10.54
C TRP A 212 20.50 0.96 -11.59
N PRO A 213 19.76 2.01 -11.98
CA PRO A 213 20.19 2.98 -12.99
C PRO A 213 21.45 3.72 -12.56
N VAL A 214 22.35 4.02 -13.49
CA VAL A 214 23.62 4.71 -13.18
C VAL A 214 23.43 6.09 -12.52
N ALA A 215 22.36 6.80 -12.86
CA ALA A 215 22.04 8.13 -12.36
C ALA A 215 20.73 8.16 -11.54
N GLY A 216 20.32 7.04 -10.95
CA GLY A 216 19.04 6.95 -10.23
C GLY A 216 19.06 7.56 -8.83
N LEU A 217 20.23 7.72 -8.19
CA LEU A 217 20.29 8.27 -6.83
C LEU A 217 20.05 9.79 -6.84
N PRO A 218 18.99 10.31 -6.20
CA PRO A 218 18.67 11.73 -6.22
C PRO A 218 19.60 12.53 -5.29
N THR A 219 20.49 13.31 -5.87
CA THR A 219 21.47 14.13 -5.12
C THR A 219 21.15 15.62 -5.09
N THR A 220 20.07 16.06 -5.76
CA THR A 220 19.70 17.47 -5.94
C THR A 220 18.38 17.86 -5.28
N TYR A 221 17.72 16.97 -4.55
CA TYR A 221 16.39 17.24 -3.96
C TYR A 221 16.41 18.42 -2.97
N ALA A 222 17.46 18.53 -2.15
CA ALA A 222 17.61 19.70 -1.27
C ALA A 222 17.81 21.00 -2.05
N ASP A 223 18.53 20.98 -3.19
CA ASP A 223 18.74 22.15 -4.02
C ASP A 223 17.42 22.57 -4.68
N SER A 224 16.63 21.63 -5.21
CA SER A 224 15.29 21.90 -5.77
C SER A 224 14.35 22.48 -4.71
N HIS A 225 14.32 21.90 -3.51
CA HIS A 225 13.54 22.46 -2.40
C HIS A 225 13.97 23.91 -2.08
N ASN A 226 15.27 24.17 -1.98
CA ASN A 226 15.80 25.50 -1.69
C ASN A 226 15.53 26.52 -2.78
N GLU A 227 15.40 26.09 -4.04
CA GLU A 227 15.01 26.92 -5.18
C GLU A 227 13.53 27.36 -5.04
N PHE A 228 12.62 26.42 -4.79
CA PHE A 228 11.18 26.67 -4.83
C PHE A 228 10.57 27.10 -3.50
N SER A 229 11.09 26.61 -2.37
CA SER A 229 10.49 26.85 -1.05
C SER A 229 11.49 26.86 0.10
N PRO A 230 12.48 27.76 0.12
CA PRO A 230 13.56 27.75 1.13
C PRO A 230 13.11 28.06 2.56
N LYS A 231 11.85 28.48 2.76
CA LYS A 231 11.30 28.88 4.06
C LYS A 231 10.36 27.86 4.67
N THR A 232 10.05 26.77 3.98
CA THR A 232 9.25 25.66 4.50
C THR A 232 10.13 24.46 4.81
N PRO A 233 9.65 23.47 5.56
CA PRO A 233 10.38 22.23 5.75
C PRO A 233 10.61 21.52 4.41
N PHE A 234 11.81 21.02 4.17
CA PHE A 234 12.07 20.15 3.03
C PHE A 234 11.24 18.87 3.15
N SER A 235 10.33 18.65 2.19
CA SER A 235 9.30 17.63 2.23
C SER A 235 9.35 16.74 1.00
N LEU A 236 9.49 15.43 1.23
CA LEU A 236 9.21 14.38 0.26
C LEU A 236 7.91 13.72 0.70
N VAL A 237 6.82 14.02 -0.02
CA VAL A 237 5.46 13.64 0.38
C VAL A 237 5.09 12.25 -0.11
N GLU A 238 5.76 11.81 -1.16
CA GLU A 238 5.86 10.40 -1.55
C GLU A 238 7.29 10.09 -1.93
N PHE A 239 7.95 9.23 -1.17
CA PHE A 239 9.18 8.62 -1.61
C PHE A 239 8.99 7.12 -1.75
N GLN A 240 9.62 6.54 -2.74
CA GLN A 240 9.47 5.12 -3.09
C GLN A 240 9.67 4.22 -1.87
N GLY A 241 8.58 3.64 -1.36
CA GLY A 241 8.56 2.66 -0.27
C GLY A 241 8.26 1.26 -0.77
N GLY A 242 7.86 1.17 -2.03
CA GLY A 242 7.48 -0.06 -2.70
C GLY A 242 7.51 0.09 -4.22
N SER A 243 6.80 -0.78 -4.92
CA SER A 243 6.72 -0.76 -6.38
C SER A 243 5.35 -1.23 -6.85
N PHE A 244 4.78 -0.53 -7.82
CA PHE A 244 3.67 -1.02 -8.61
C PHE A 244 4.09 -2.24 -9.45
N ASP A 245 3.15 -3.14 -9.71
CA ASP A 245 3.32 -4.27 -10.63
C ASP A 245 2.02 -4.45 -11.43
N PRO A 246 2.07 -4.45 -12.78
CA PRO A 246 0.89 -4.53 -13.62
C PRO A 246 0.39 -5.96 -13.84
N TRP A 247 -0.80 -6.11 -14.41
CA TRP A 247 -1.21 -7.36 -15.05
C TRP A 247 -0.12 -7.87 -15.98
N GLY A 248 0.17 -9.18 -15.95
CA GLY A 248 1.27 -9.78 -16.71
C GLY A 248 2.66 -9.45 -16.17
N GLY A 249 2.76 -8.75 -15.04
CA GLY A 249 4.02 -8.40 -14.37
C GLY A 249 4.74 -9.58 -13.73
N TRP A 250 5.71 -9.27 -12.87
CA TRP A 250 6.59 -10.26 -12.24
C TRP A 250 6.19 -10.66 -10.82
N GLY A 251 5.17 -9.99 -10.28
CA GLY A 251 4.67 -10.20 -8.94
C GLY A 251 5.44 -9.44 -7.85
N PHE A 252 4.78 -9.16 -6.75
CA PHE A 252 5.34 -8.34 -5.67
C PHE A 252 6.54 -8.98 -4.95
N ALA A 253 6.74 -10.29 -5.06
CA ALA A 253 7.96 -10.93 -4.56
C ALA A 253 9.21 -10.44 -5.30
N GLN A 254 9.12 -10.24 -6.63
CA GLN A 254 10.22 -9.65 -7.41
C GLN A 254 10.37 -8.15 -7.13
N CYS A 255 9.26 -7.44 -6.99
CA CYS A 255 9.29 -6.02 -6.63
C CYS A 255 9.94 -5.80 -5.25
N LEU A 256 9.78 -6.73 -4.32
CA LEU A 256 10.43 -6.67 -3.01
C LEU A 256 11.97 -6.72 -3.11
N GLU A 257 12.51 -7.42 -4.10
CA GLU A 257 13.96 -7.42 -4.36
C GLU A 257 14.44 -6.07 -4.92
N LEU A 258 13.62 -5.39 -5.75
CA LEU A 258 13.94 -4.06 -6.29
C LEU A 258 14.05 -3.00 -5.17
N VAL A 259 13.09 -3.00 -4.26
CA VAL A 259 12.96 -2.01 -3.16
C VAL A 259 13.21 -2.66 -1.79
N SER A 260 14.26 -3.48 -1.71
CA SER A 260 14.65 -4.22 -0.51
C SER A 260 15.30 -3.32 0.55
N TYR A 261 15.77 -3.93 1.63
CA TYR A 261 16.54 -3.24 2.68
C TYR A 261 17.81 -2.54 2.16
N GLU A 262 18.40 -3.01 1.05
CA GLU A 262 19.55 -2.32 0.42
C GLU A 262 19.12 -0.96 -0.17
N PHE A 263 17.92 -0.92 -0.79
CA PHE A 263 17.34 0.32 -1.27
C PHE A 263 17.17 1.33 -0.13
N GLU A 264 16.64 0.92 1.01
CA GLU A 264 16.48 1.78 2.19
C GLU A 264 17.82 2.32 2.68
N ARG A 265 18.80 1.45 2.86
CA ARG A 265 20.16 1.84 3.29
C ARG A 265 20.81 2.90 2.42
N VAL A 266 20.58 2.85 1.11
CA VAL A 266 21.20 3.77 0.16
C VAL A 266 20.33 5.00 -0.06
N PHE A 267 19.08 4.83 -0.44
CA PHE A 267 18.23 5.94 -0.89
C PHE A 267 17.62 6.72 0.27
N TYR A 268 17.12 6.06 1.32
CA TYR A 268 16.55 6.79 2.46
C TYR A 268 17.62 7.58 3.18
N LYS A 269 18.78 7.01 3.46
CA LYS A 269 19.89 7.73 4.10
C LYS A 269 20.43 8.85 3.22
N ASN A 270 20.38 8.70 1.88
CA ASN A 270 20.74 9.79 0.98
C ASN A 270 19.80 10.99 1.12
N ASN A 271 18.47 10.76 1.18
CA ASN A 271 17.48 11.84 1.37
C ASN A 271 17.60 12.46 2.77
N GLN A 272 17.80 11.62 3.79
CA GLN A 272 18.02 12.07 5.15
C GLN A 272 19.30 12.92 5.25
N ALA A 273 20.38 12.55 4.58
CA ALA A 273 21.62 13.35 4.53
C ALA A 273 21.46 14.70 3.83
N GLN A 274 20.48 14.83 2.93
CA GLN A 274 20.10 16.10 2.34
C GLN A 274 19.21 16.94 3.26
N GLY A 275 18.80 16.42 4.40
CA GLY A 275 18.10 17.15 5.44
C GLY A 275 16.59 17.20 5.31
N VAL A 276 15.95 16.20 4.70
CA VAL A 276 14.49 16.07 4.64
C VAL A 276 13.87 16.16 6.04
N LYS A 277 12.74 16.87 6.18
CA LYS A 277 12.06 17.09 7.47
C LYS A 277 10.67 16.45 7.54
N ILE A 278 10.01 16.33 6.39
CA ILE A 278 8.78 15.55 6.20
C ILE A 278 9.13 14.47 5.17
N PHE A 279 9.12 13.22 5.60
CA PHE A 279 9.52 12.09 4.78
C PHE A 279 8.44 11.01 4.86
N ASN A 280 7.65 10.88 3.80
CA ASN A 280 6.57 9.92 3.68
C ASN A 280 6.92 8.83 2.66
N LEU A 281 6.74 7.58 3.03
CA LEU A 281 7.08 6.41 2.22
C LEU A 281 5.83 5.79 1.62
N TYR A 282 5.74 5.76 0.32
CA TYR A 282 4.65 5.17 -0.44
C TYR A 282 5.05 3.78 -0.98
N MET A 283 4.55 2.62 -0.45
CA MET A 283 3.64 2.35 0.66
C MET A 283 4.41 1.79 1.86
N THR A 284 3.82 1.93 3.06
CA THR A 284 4.26 1.18 4.25
C THR A 284 3.38 -0.04 4.48
N TYR A 285 2.08 0.06 4.17
CA TYR A 285 1.13 -1.03 4.04
C TYR A 285 0.22 -0.75 2.85
N GLY A 286 0.25 -1.60 1.84
CA GLY A 286 -0.56 -1.40 0.63
C GLY A 286 -1.99 -1.90 0.76
N GLY A 287 -2.18 -3.13 1.22
CA GLY A 287 -3.48 -3.77 1.35
C GLY A 287 -3.99 -4.42 0.08
N THR A 288 -5.30 -4.44 -0.12
CA THR A 288 -6.00 -5.16 -1.19
C THR A 288 -6.95 -4.24 -1.95
N ASN A 289 -6.90 -4.25 -3.27
CA ASN A 289 -7.93 -3.66 -4.13
C ASN A 289 -9.13 -4.61 -4.21
N TRP A 290 -9.84 -4.76 -3.09
CA TRP A 290 -11.05 -5.58 -3.05
C TRP A 290 -12.19 -4.91 -3.82
N GLY A 291 -13.20 -5.68 -4.23
CA GLY A 291 -14.20 -5.18 -5.14
C GLY A 291 -13.62 -4.92 -6.53
N ASN A 292 -14.11 -3.88 -7.17
CA ASN A 292 -13.60 -3.35 -8.43
C ASN A 292 -12.86 -2.00 -8.22
N SER A 293 -12.14 -1.86 -7.10
CA SER A 293 -11.53 -0.59 -6.69
C SER A 293 -10.19 -0.30 -7.37
N GLY A 294 -9.50 -1.30 -7.91
CA GLY A 294 -8.25 -1.10 -8.62
C GLY A 294 -8.40 -0.46 -10.00
N HIS A 295 -7.39 0.29 -10.43
CA HIS A 295 -7.34 0.76 -11.81
C HIS A 295 -7.07 -0.41 -12.78
N PRO A 296 -7.37 -0.28 -14.09
CA PRO A 296 -7.33 -1.41 -15.01
C PRO A 296 -5.92 -1.99 -15.24
N GLY A 297 -4.87 -1.23 -14.97
CA GLY A 297 -3.49 -1.68 -15.13
C GLY A 297 -3.00 -2.63 -14.04
N GLY A 298 -3.62 -2.60 -12.85
CA GLY A 298 -3.23 -3.38 -11.69
C GLY A 298 -4.13 -4.59 -11.41
N TYR A 299 -3.60 -5.59 -10.72
CA TYR A 299 -4.35 -6.75 -10.25
C TYR A 299 -4.85 -6.54 -8.80
N THR A 300 -5.56 -7.54 -8.24
CA THR A 300 -6.26 -7.38 -6.94
C THR A 300 -5.33 -7.07 -5.78
N SER A 301 -4.18 -7.74 -5.67
CA SER A 301 -3.21 -7.40 -4.62
C SER A 301 -2.68 -5.98 -4.80
N TYR A 302 -2.61 -5.24 -3.71
CA TYR A 302 -1.87 -4.00 -3.61
C TYR A 302 -0.78 -4.10 -2.53
N ASP A 303 -0.15 -5.26 -2.45
CA ASP A 303 0.99 -5.49 -1.53
C ASP A 303 2.08 -4.43 -1.68
N TYR A 304 2.30 -3.97 -2.91
CA TYR A 304 3.23 -2.91 -3.28
C TYR A 304 4.67 -3.19 -2.86
N ALA A 305 5.01 -4.41 -2.48
CA ALA A 305 6.29 -4.76 -1.86
C ALA A 305 6.63 -3.87 -0.64
N ALA A 306 5.62 -3.45 0.09
CA ALA A 306 5.70 -2.55 1.24
C ALA A 306 6.44 -3.21 2.42
N ALA A 307 6.78 -2.41 3.44
CA ALA A 307 7.44 -2.92 4.64
C ALA A 307 6.56 -3.91 5.43
N ILE A 308 5.25 -3.68 5.46
CA ILE A 308 4.24 -4.59 6.01
C ILE A 308 3.53 -5.25 4.84
N SER A 309 3.48 -6.59 4.81
CA SER A 309 2.86 -7.33 3.71
C SER A 309 1.34 -7.16 3.65
N GLU A 310 0.72 -7.55 2.53
CA GLU A 310 -0.74 -7.53 2.38
C GLU A 310 -1.45 -8.34 3.48
N GLU A 311 -0.85 -9.44 3.94
CA GLU A 311 -1.31 -10.24 5.08
C GLU A 311 -1.04 -9.59 6.44
N ARG A 312 -0.47 -8.39 6.47
CA ARG A 312 -0.10 -7.63 7.68
C ARG A 312 1.08 -8.25 8.47
N LEU A 313 1.92 -9.05 7.82
CA LEU A 313 3.14 -9.58 8.42
C LEU A 313 4.27 -8.54 8.43
N VAL A 314 5.18 -8.66 9.41
CA VAL A 314 6.33 -7.77 9.63
C VAL A 314 7.66 -8.53 9.54
N ASP A 315 7.70 -9.58 8.74
CA ASP A 315 8.83 -10.50 8.60
C ASP A 315 9.83 -10.10 7.50
N ARG A 316 9.53 -9.05 6.72
CA ARG A 316 10.43 -8.51 5.69
C ARG A 316 11.60 -7.78 6.33
N GLU A 317 12.84 -8.02 5.84
CA GLU A 317 14.03 -7.35 6.38
C GLU A 317 13.95 -5.82 6.27
N LYS A 318 13.35 -5.30 5.21
CA LYS A 318 13.12 -3.85 5.05
C LYS A 318 12.30 -3.24 6.20
N TYR A 319 11.32 -3.96 6.79
CA TYR A 319 10.63 -3.49 8.00
C TYR A 319 11.61 -3.25 9.15
N SER A 320 12.54 -4.16 9.33
CA SER A 320 13.55 -4.07 10.40
C SER A 320 14.59 -2.99 10.13
N GLU A 321 15.00 -2.79 8.87
CA GLU A 321 15.96 -1.74 8.49
C GLU A 321 15.36 -0.34 8.66
N ALA A 322 14.13 -0.11 8.13
CA ALA A 322 13.39 1.14 8.33
C ALA A 322 13.24 1.50 9.81
N LYS A 323 13.03 0.50 10.68
CA LYS A 323 12.97 0.69 12.13
C LYS A 323 14.27 1.25 12.70
N LEU A 324 15.43 0.76 12.27
CA LEU A 324 16.71 1.27 12.74
C LEU A 324 16.91 2.73 12.36
N GLU A 325 16.58 3.09 11.11
CA GLU A 325 16.72 4.45 10.59
C GLU A 325 15.79 5.44 11.30
N ALA A 326 14.50 5.09 11.42
CA ALA A 326 13.51 5.95 12.06
C ALA A 326 13.86 6.21 13.54
N ASN A 327 14.28 5.19 14.29
CA ASN A 327 14.68 5.34 15.69
C ASN A 327 15.93 6.19 15.86
N PHE A 328 16.91 6.11 14.95
CA PHE A 328 18.06 7.00 14.95
C PHE A 328 17.66 8.46 14.83
N LEU A 329 16.79 8.77 13.86
CA LEU A 329 16.34 10.14 13.63
C LEU A 329 15.52 10.68 14.80
N GLN A 330 14.68 9.87 15.42
CA GLN A 330 13.95 10.25 16.62
C GLN A 330 14.86 10.50 17.84
N ALA A 331 15.94 9.71 17.96
CA ALA A 331 16.93 9.90 19.01
C ALA A 331 17.90 11.09 18.75
N SER A 332 17.74 11.77 17.59
CA SER A 332 18.68 12.79 17.10
C SER A 332 18.00 14.16 16.90
N PRO A 333 17.52 14.85 17.94
CA PRO A 333 16.81 16.12 17.79
C PRO A 333 17.64 17.21 17.07
N ALA A 334 18.97 17.17 17.17
CA ALA A 334 19.86 18.07 16.43
C ALA A 334 19.71 17.98 14.90
N TYR A 335 19.18 16.87 14.38
CA TYR A 335 18.88 16.69 12.95
C TYR A 335 17.88 17.72 12.44
N LEU A 336 16.91 18.16 13.26
CA LEU A 336 15.90 19.15 12.86
C LEU A 336 16.50 20.49 12.44
N THR A 337 17.63 20.88 13.05
CA THR A 337 18.35 22.13 12.76
C THR A 337 19.54 21.91 11.82
N GLY A 338 19.71 20.69 11.32
CA GLY A 338 20.78 20.33 10.40
C GLY A 338 20.61 21.01 9.03
N VAL A 339 21.67 21.64 8.57
CA VAL A 339 21.77 22.28 7.25
C VAL A 339 22.65 21.43 6.35
N TYR A 340 22.08 21.07 5.21
CA TYR A 340 22.81 20.35 4.15
C TYR A 340 23.99 21.15 3.65
N GLN A 341 25.15 20.51 3.56
CA GLN A 341 26.41 21.15 3.19
C GLN A 341 26.64 21.13 1.68
N ASN A 342 25.58 21.21 0.93
CA ASN A 342 25.54 21.23 -0.54
C ASN A 342 26.72 20.48 -1.18
N ASN A 343 26.54 19.61 -2.12
CA ASN A 343 27.49 18.72 -2.85
C ASN A 343 28.90 19.32 -3.16
N THR A 344 29.40 20.19 -2.28
CA THR A 344 30.70 20.84 -2.38
C THR A 344 31.87 19.89 -2.08
N HIS A 345 31.56 18.65 -1.66
CA HIS A 345 32.59 17.68 -1.32
C HIS A 345 32.71 16.65 -2.45
N PRO A 346 33.79 16.68 -3.23
CA PRO A 346 34.05 15.68 -4.26
C PRO A 346 34.24 14.27 -3.62
N ASN A 347 34.17 13.24 -4.47
CA ASN A 347 34.49 11.87 -4.06
C ASN A 347 35.86 11.86 -3.33
N GLY A 348 36.00 11.02 -2.33
CA GLY A 348 37.18 10.95 -1.50
C GLY A 348 37.27 12.02 -0.39
N SER A 349 36.38 13.01 -0.35
CA SER A 349 36.36 13.98 0.75
C SER A 349 36.17 13.26 2.08
N TYR A 350 36.87 13.70 3.11
CA TYR A 350 36.97 13.07 4.44
C TYR A 350 37.66 11.70 4.48
N THR A 351 37.62 10.90 3.41
CA THR A 351 38.15 9.52 3.39
C THR A 351 39.49 9.38 2.70
N GLY A 352 39.83 10.27 1.78
CA GLY A 352 40.97 10.13 0.90
C GLY A 352 40.84 8.99 -0.13
N ASN A 353 39.65 8.43 -0.31
CA ASN A 353 39.36 7.31 -1.21
C ASN A 353 38.21 7.67 -2.15
N ASP A 354 38.52 7.87 -3.43
CA ASP A 354 37.55 8.33 -4.46
C ASP A 354 36.44 7.31 -4.77
N ALA A 355 36.57 6.05 -4.32
CA ALA A 355 35.49 5.07 -4.38
C ALA A 355 34.32 5.39 -3.43
N LEU A 356 34.53 6.33 -2.50
CA LEU A 356 33.54 6.75 -1.51
C LEU A 356 33.16 8.23 -1.69
N THR A 357 31.93 8.52 -1.33
CA THR A 357 31.44 9.90 -1.18
C THR A 357 30.84 10.08 0.21
N VAL A 358 30.90 11.30 0.73
CA VAL A 358 30.39 11.63 2.07
C VAL A 358 29.48 12.85 1.94
N THR A 359 28.22 12.66 2.30
CA THR A 359 27.24 13.75 2.39
C THR A 359 27.15 14.22 3.84
N ALA A 360 27.29 15.55 4.05
CA ALA A 360 27.33 16.13 5.39
C ALA A 360 26.13 17.02 5.69
N LEU A 361 25.61 16.91 6.92
CA LEU A 361 24.54 17.76 7.46
C LEU A 361 25.00 18.36 8.80
N PHE A 362 25.09 19.68 8.93
CA PHE A 362 25.60 20.35 10.10
C PHE A 362 24.49 21.08 10.87
N SER A 363 24.31 20.71 12.13
CA SER A 363 23.58 21.55 13.08
C SER A 363 24.54 22.49 13.84
N ASN A 364 24.03 23.25 14.80
CA ASN A 364 24.85 24.18 15.59
C ASN A 364 26.02 23.49 16.34
N VAL A 365 25.85 22.27 16.75
CA VAL A 365 26.85 21.49 17.50
C VAL A 365 27.13 20.16 16.79
N THR A 366 26.10 19.32 16.69
CA THR A 366 26.22 17.99 16.10
C THR A 366 26.40 18.07 14.59
N LYS A 367 27.29 17.25 14.04
CA LYS A 367 27.43 17.06 12.62
C LYS A 367 27.16 15.61 12.26
N PHE A 368 26.45 15.42 11.16
CA PHE A 368 26.04 14.14 10.62
C PHE A 368 26.71 13.92 9.27
N PHE A 369 27.17 12.69 9.03
CA PHE A 369 27.85 12.33 7.78
C PHE A 369 27.29 10.99 7.31
N VAL A 370 26.88 10.92 6.04
CA VAL A 370 26.53 9.65 5.39
C VAL A 370 27.64 9.26 4.44
N VAL A 371 28.30 8.16 4.73
CA VAL A 371 29.32 7.57 3.88
C VAL A 371 28.67 6.51 3.01
N ARG A 372 28.85 6.57 1.71
CA ARG A 372 28.38 5.59 0.72
C ARG A 372 29.38 5.40 -0.40
N HIS A 373 29.25 4.35 -1.20
CA HIS A 373 30.02 4.23 -2.43
C HIS A 373 29.66 5.36 -3.42
N ALA A 374 30.67 5.88 -4.12
CA ALA A 374 30.47 6.84 -5.21
C ALA A 374 29.65 6.20 -6.35
N ASN A 375 29.96 4.94 -6.69
CA ASN A 375 29.06 4.09 -7.46
C ASN A 375 28.09 3.39 -6.48
N TYR A 376 26.95 3.98 -6.24
CA TYR A 376 25.98 3.53 -5.24
C TYR A 376 25.36 2.15 -5.50
N SER A 377 25.49 1.62 -6.73
CA SER A 377 24.97 0.31 -7.13
C SER A 377 25.98 -0.84 -7.01
N THR A 378 27.25 -0.52 -6.64
CA THR A 378 28.30 -1.54 -6.53
C THR A 378 28.06 -2.53 -5.39
N LEU A 379 28.47 -3.78 -5.60
CA LEU A 379 28.48 -4.83 -4.59
C LEU A 379 29.87 -5.01 -3.94
N ASP A 380 30.83 -4.17 -4.29
CA ASP A 380 32.19 -4.23 -3.74
C ASP A 380 32.24 -3.89 -2.25
N SER A 381 33.31 -4.32 -1.60
CA SER A 381 33.65 -3.90 -0.24
C SER A 381 34.84 -2.96 -0.28
N THR A 382 34.72 -1.80 0.39
CA THR A 382 35.76 -0.79 0.42
C THR A 382 36.25 -0.54 1.85
N GLU A 383 37.53 -0.74 2.08
CA GLU A 383 38.20 -0.35 3.34
C GLU A 383 38.56 1.13 3.31
N TYR A 384 38.40 1.81 4.43
CA TYR A 384 38.70 3.23 4.55
C TYR A 384 39.05 3.67 5.97
N SER A 385 39.67 4.84 6.06
CA SER A 385 39.69 5.67 7.25
C SER A 385 38.98 6.97 6.97
N ILE A 386 38.51 7.69 7.99
CA ILE A 386 37.80 8.93 7.82
C ILE A 386 38.35 10.01 8.76
N THR A 387 38.48 11.23 8.26
CA THR A 387 38.91 12.37 9.07
C THR A 387 37.72 13.32 9.24
N LEU A 388 37.21 13.41 10.45
CA LEU A 388 36.01 14.18 10.77
C LEU A 388 36.31 15.37 11.66
N PRO A 389 35.66 16.53 11.43
CA PRO A 389 35.74 17.70 12.28
C PRO A 389 34.96 17.49 13.58
N THR A 390 35.60 17.72 14.71
CA THR A 390 35.00 17.66 16.05
C THR A 390 35.29 18.97 16.82
N SER A 391 34.65 19.14 17.97
CA SER A 391 34.94 20.26 18.90
C SER A 391 36.37 20.22 19.46
N LYS A 392 37.11 19.16 19.25
CA LYS A 392 38.54 19.00 19.64
C LYS A 392 39.50 19.06 18.45
N GLY A 393 39.01 19.52 17.28
CA GLY A 393 39.76 19.53 16.01
C GLY A 393 39.47 18.31 15.15
N ASN A 394 40.13 18.21 14.01
CA ASN A 394 39.97 17.10 13.10
C ASN A 394 40.55 15.82 13.67
N VAL A 395 39.79 14.72 13.60
CA VAL A 395 40.20 13.39 14.12
C VAL A 395 40.17 12.40 12.99
N SER A 396 41.30 11.72 12.76
CA SER A 396 41.38 10.58 11.85
C SER A 396 40.97 9.32 12.59
N ILE A 397 40.05 8.57 12.05
CA ILE A 397 39.38 7.40 12.64
C ILE A 397 39.56 6.20 11.71
N PRO A 398 39.98 5.04 12.22
CA PRO A 398 40.13 4.66 13.63
C PRO A 398 41.44 5.17 14.25
N GLN A 399 41.41 5.59 15.52
CA GLN A 399 42.58 5.99 16.29
C GLN A 399 43.33 4.83 16.96
N LEU A 400 42.63 3.71 17.17
CA LEU A 400 43.18 2.53 17.84
C LEU A 400 43.61 1.43 16.86
N GLY A 401 43.71 1.78 15.57
CA GLY A 401 44.13 0.88 14.49
C GLY A 401 42.96 0.10 13.88
N GLY A 402 43.23 -0.57 12.77
CA GLY A 402 42.26 -1.22 11.91
C GLY A 402 41.75 -0.29 10.79
N GLN A 403 40.76 -0.72 10.06
CA GLN A 403 40.11 0.06 9.00
C GLN A 403 38.58 -0.12 9.08
N LEU A 404 37.86 0.93 8.78
CA LEU A 404 36.43 0.87 8.58
C LEU A 404 36.13 0.16 7.26
N THR A 405 34.99 -0.48 7.14
CA THR A 405 34.59 -1.18 5.91
C THR A 405 33.17 -0.80 5.53
N LEU A 406 32.97 -0.52 4.26
CA LEU A 406 31.64 -0.36 3.64
C LEU A 406 31.43 -1.52 2.68
N HIS A 407 30.35 -2.27 2.88
CA HIS A 407 30.02 -3.46 2.10
C HIS A 407 28.87 -3.20 1.14
N GLY A 408 29.08 -3.40 -0.16
CA GLY A 408 28.02 -3.45 -1.17
C GLY A 408 27.12 -2.22 -1.19
N ARG A 409 25.84 -2.45 -1.43
CA ARG A 409 24.78 -1.44 -1.43
C ARG A 409 24.38 -1.06 -0.01
N ASP A 410 25.25 -0.29 0.64
CA ASP A 410 25.02 0.18 2.01
C ASP A 410 25.47 1.65 2.15
N SER A 411 25.00 2.30 3.20
CA SER A 411 25.45 3.62 3.65
C SER A 411 25.59 3.61 5.16
N LYS A 412 26.49 4.44 5.69
CA LYS A 412 26.76 4.52 7.12
C LYS A 412 26.59 5.93 7.65
N TRP A 413 25.77 6.07 8.68
CA TRP A 413 25.74 7.27 9.50
C TRP A 413 26.98 7.34 10.39
N HIS A 414 27.76 8.42 10.27
CA HIS A 414 28.76 8.81 11.24
C HIS A 414 28.34 10.15 11.86
N VAL A 415 28.65 10.34 13.13
CA VAL A 415 28.29 11.57 13.85
C VAL A 415 29.49 12.13 14.58
N THR A 416 29.53 13.47 14.73
CA THR A 416 30.47 14.13 15.64
C THR A 416 29.74 15.11 16.56
N ASP A 417 30.29 15.30 17.78
CA ASP A 417 29.77 16.15 18.84
C ASP A 417 28.26 15.88 19.11
N TYR A 418 27.90 14.60 19.16
CA TYR A 418 26.52 14.14 19.30
C TYR A 418 26.15 14.06 20.81
N ASP A 419 24.99 14.63 21.16
CA ASP A 419 24.49 14.60 22.54
C ASP A 419 23.82 13.28 22.89
N VAL A 420 24.28 12.67 23.97
CA VAL A 420 23.68 11.48 24.59
C VAL A 420 23.18 11.84 25.97
N GLY A 421 22.15 12.68 26.03
CA GLY A 421 21.50 13.13 27.28
C GLY A 421 22.43 13.92 28.19
N GLY A 422 23.18 14.88 27.62
CA GLY A 422 24.12 15.75 28.31
C GLY A 422 25.55 15.19 28.37
N LEU A 423 25.84 14.07 27.72
CA LEU A 423 27.20 13.59 27.43
C LEU A 423 27.52 13.77 25.94
N THR A 424 28.73 14.26 25.65
CA THR A 424 29.17 14.41 24.26
C THR A 424 29.85 13.16 23.74
N LEU A 425 29.23 12.52 22.76
CA LEU A 425 29.86 11.55 21.91
C LEU A 425 30.68 12.34 20.88
N LEU A 426 32.01 12.37 21.09
CA LEU A 426 32.91 13.20 20.26
C LEU A 426 32.86 12.76 18.80
N TYR A 427 32.75 11.43 18.58
CA TYR A 427 32.40 10.83 17.30
C TYR A 427 31.91 9.39 17.49
N SER A 428 31.18 8.90 16.49
CA SER A 428 30.88 7.48 16.29
C SER A 428 30.89 7.14 14.80
N THR A 429 31.57 6.05 14.44
CA THR A 429 31.44 5.41 13.13
C THR A 429 30.46 4.24 13.14
N ALA A 430 30.14 3.69 14.31
CA ALA A 430 29.01 2.78 14.48
C ALA A 430 27.70 3.57 14.41
N GLU A 431 26.72 3.01 13.73
CA GLU A 431 25.40 3.61 13.62
C GLU A 431 24.69 3.57 14.96
N ILE A 432 23.99 4.64 15.30
CA ILE A 432 23.24 4.76 16.55
C ILE A 432 21.81 4.26 16.27
N PHE A 433 21.36 3.25 17.01
CA PHE A 433 19.96 2.88 17.00
C PHE A 433 19.14 3.85 17.86
N THR A 434 19.54 4.02 19.11
CA THR A 434 18.86 4.90 20.07
C THR A 434 19.74 5.16 21.29
N TRP A 435 19.37 6.18 22.06
CA TRP A 435 19.86 6.37 23.41
C TRP A 435 18.72 6.76 24.35
N LYS A 436 18.83 6.40 25.62
CA LYS A 436 17.83 6.72 26.66
C LYS A 436 18.52 7.10 27.96
N LYS A 437 17.80 7.88 28.78
CA LYS A 437 18.29 8.35 30.08
C LYS A 437 17.33 7.95 31.20
N TYR A 438 17.83 7.23 32.19
CA TYR A 438 17.08 6.71 33.32
C TYR A 438 17.74 7.21 34.62
N GLY A 439 17.28 8.36 35.13
CA GLY A 439 17.95 9.06 36.24
C GLY A 439 19.34 9.54 35.83
N ALA A 440 20.38 9.10 36.52
CA ALA A 440 21.77 9.41 36.16
C ALA A 440 22.31 8.54 35.02
N LYS A 441 21.79 7.32 34.88
CA LYS A 441 22.28 6.33 33.88
C LYS A 441 21.82 6.69 32.48
N ARG A 442 22.72 6.46 31.52
CA ARG A 442 22.45 6.58 30.08
C ARG A 442 22.74 5.27 29.40
N MET A 443 21.88 4.90 28.46
CA MET A 443 22.00 3.72 27.62
C MET A 443 22.12 4.17 26.18
N LEU A 444 23.24 3.83 25.53
CA LEU A 444 23.48 4.08 24.11
C LEU A 444 23.54 2.73 23.42
N VAL A 445 22.71 2.54 22.40
CA VAL A 445 22.73 1.32 21.57
C VAL A 445 23.28 1.68 20.20
N VAL A 446 24.39 1.04 19.85
CA VAL A 446 25.07 1.20 18.55
C VAL A 446 25.14 -0.13 17.82
N TYR A 447 25.16 -0.07 16.49
CA TYR A 447 25.25 -1.26 15.66
C TYR A 447 26.12 -1.04 14.41
N GLY A 448 26.44 -2.13 13.72
CA GLY A 448 27.11 -2.14 12.42
C GLY A 448 26.80 -3.42 11.67
N GLY A 449 27.15 -3.46 10.39
CA GLY A 449 27.04 -4.64 9.55
C GLY A 449 27.96 -5.78 10.02
N PRO A 450 27.85 -6.97 9.38
CA PRO A 450 28.62 -8.14 9.80
C PRO A 450 30.15 -7.94 9.71
N LYS A 451 30.88 -8.19 10.81
CA LYS A 451 32.34 -8.11 10.91
C LYS A 451 32.95 -6.74 10.58
N GLU A 452 32.17 -5.67 10.58
CA GLU A 452 32.68 -4.30 10.42
C GLU A 452 33.43 -3.84 11.65
N GLU A 453 34.50 -3.11 11.45
CA GLU A 453 35.24 -2.45 12.52
C GLU A 453 34.69 -1.03 12.71
N HIS A 454 34.45 -0.67 13.96
CA HIS A 454 33.94 0.62 14.34
C HIS A 454 34.66 1.21 15.54
N GLU A 455 34.62 2.52 15.64
CA GLU A 455 35.18 3.27 16.73
C GLU A 455 34.28 4.41 17.17
N LEU A 456 34.21 4.62 18.48
CA LEU A 456 33.49 5.77 19.04
C LEU A 456 34.28 6.37 20.20
N ALA A 457 34.12 7.64 20.47
CA ALA A 457 34.83 8.36 21.51
C ALA A 457 33.88 9.22 22.35
N ILE A 458 33.95 9.08 23.68
CA ILE A 458 33.16 9.83 24.63
C ILE A 458 34.04 10.87 25.32
N ALA A 459 33.70 12.18 25.15
CA ALA A 459 34.36 13.27 25.86
C ALA A 459 34.24 13.10 27.39
N ASN A 460 35.33 13.17 28.13
CA ASN A 460 35.38 13.01 29.57
C ASN A 460 34.71 11.72 30.09
N GLY A 461 34.76 10.62 29.30
CA GLY A 461 34.09 9.35 29.63
C GLY A 461 34.63 8.61 30.85
N GLY A 462 35.78 8.99 31.39
CA GLY A 462 36.40 8.32 32.50
C GLY A 462 37.02 6.97 32.11
N ASN A 463 37.02 5.97 32.99
CA ASN A 463 37.48 4.63 32.65
C ASN A 463 36.33 3.82 32.02
N ALA A 464 36.68 2.89 31.16
CA ALA A 464 35.75 1.99 30.52
C ALA A 464 35.99 0.56 31.01
N ARG A 465 34.93 -0.16 31.29
CA ARG A 465 34.91 -1.56 31.71
C ARG A 465 33.93 -2.35 30.84
N VAL A 466 34.40 -3.40 30.23
CA VAL A 466 33.54 -4.37 29.55
C VAL A 466 32.81 -5.17 30.61
N VAL A 467 31.48 -5.02 30.70
CA VAL A 467 30.64 -5.69 31.71
C VAL A 467 29.93 -6.92 31.13
N GLU A 468 29.85 -7.00 29.78
CA GLU A 468 29.30 -8.15 29.06
C GLU A 468 30.10 -8.36 27.77
N GLY A 469 30.43 -9.62 27.46
CA GLY A 469 31.18 -9.99 26.26
C GLY A 469 32.67 -9.68 26.34
N SER A 470 33.35 -9.61 25.18
CA SER A 470 34.78 -9.34 25.07
C SER A 470 35.11 -8.73 23.69
N GLY A 471 36.36 -8.36 23.43
CA GLY A 471 36.83 -7.88 22.13
C GLY A 471 36.56 -6.39 21.89
N VAL A 472 36.39 -5.59 22.93
CA VAL A 472 36.40 -4.13 22.83
C VAL A 472 37.74 -3.60 23.34
N LYS A 473 38.48 -2.91 22.47
CA LYS A 473 39.68 -2.18 22.84
C LYS A 473 39.31 -0.82 23.42
N THR A 474 39.94 -0.41 24.50
CA THR A 474 39.66 0.89 25.15
C THR A 474 40.97 1.66 25.38
N SER A 475 40.94 2.97 25.16
CA SER A 475 42.09 3.84 25.38
C SER A 475 41.64 5.26 25.68
N LYS A 476 42.48 6.05 26.33
CA LYS A 476 42.27 7.49 26.49
C LYS A 476 43.10 8.24 25.44
N LYS A 477 42.40 9.10 24.66
CA LYS A 477 43.03 9.95 23.63
C LYS A 477 42.43 11.37 23.71
N ASN A 478 43.28 12.37 23.82
CA ASN A 478 42.88 13.81 23.75
C ASN A 478 41.72 14.17 24.69
N GLY A 479 41.65 13.64 25.89
CA GLY A 479 40.58 13.90 26.86
C GLY A 479 39.29 13.11 26.61
N ALA A 480 39.27 12.17 25.66
CA ALA A 480 38.17 11.29 25.40
C ALA A 480 38.51 9.83 25.75
N THR A 481 37.50 9.03 26.07
CA THR A 481 37.58 7.59 26.17
C THR A 481 37.16 6.98 24.85
N VAL A 482 38.08 6.30 24.18
CA VAL A 482 37.88 5.69 22.84
C VAL A 482 37.59 4.20 23.02
N LEU A 483 36.54 3.74 22.37
CA LEU A 483 36.14 2.33 22.25
C LEU A 483 36.24 1.91 20.78
N ASN A 484 37.02 0.85 20.52
CA ASN A 484 37.18 0.26 19.18
C ASN A 484 36.79 -1.22 19.25
N PHE A 485 36.02 -1.67 18.26
CA PHE A 485 35.47 -3.02 18.23
C PHE A 485 35.13 -3.46 16.82
N GLN A 486 35.17 -4.76 16.59
CA GLN A 486 34.58 -5.39 15.41
C GLN A 486 33.19 -5.93 15.78
N THR A 487 32.19 -5.71 14.96
CA THR A 487 30.82 -6.22 15.18
C THR A 487 30.77 -7.74 15.16
N SER A 488 29.86 -8.32 15.93
CA SER A 488 29.65 -9.77 15.99
C SER A 488 28.24 -10.07 16.53
N PRO A 489 27.68 -11.28 16.29
CA PRO A 489 26.37 -11.68 16.83
C PRO A 489 26.33 -11.71 18.38
N LYS A 490 27.47 -11.76 19.03
CA LYS A 490 27.55 -11.69 20.51
C LYS A 490 27.58 -10.23 20.94
N ARG A 491 26.53 -9.80 21.63
CA ARG A 491 26.45 -8.46 22.23
C ARG A 491 27.62 -8.20 23.18
N ARG A 492 28.09 -6.96 23.21
CA ARG A 492 28.99 -6.43 24.22
C ARG A 492 28.34 -5.25 24.92
N VAL A 493 28.60 -5.11 26.20
CA VAL A 493 28.19 -3.94 26.97
C VAL A 493 29.39 -3.34 27.65
N VAL A 494 29.65 -2.07 27.44
CA VAL A 494 30.74 -1.32 28.04
C VAL A 494 30.16 -0.26 28.97
N GLN A 495 30.59 -0.28 30.24
CA GLN A 495 30.23 0.74 31.23
C GLN A 495 31.37 1.76 31.32
N LEU A 496 31.05 3.04 31.34
CA LEU A 496 31.96 4.15 31.57
C LEU A 496 31.65 4.82 32.94
N ASP A 497 32.68 5.44 33.55
CA ASP A 497 32.57 6.11 34.85
C ASP A 497 31.52 7.27 34.87
N CYS A 498 31.13 7.79 33.70
CA CYS A 498 30.12 8.82 33.56
C CYS A 498 28.65 8.27 33.52
N ASP A 499 28.42 7.10 34.09
CA ASP A 499 27.15 6.39 34.09
C ASP A 499 26.57 6.12 32.67
N LEU A 500 27.44 5.98 31.69
CA LEU A 500 27.07 5.57 30.33
C LEU A 500 27.31 4.07 30.14
N TYR A 501 26.29 3.39 29.62
CA TYR A 501 26.36 2.01 29.15
C TYR A 501 26.21 1.98 27.63
N VAL A 502 27.23 1.48 26.93
CA VAL A 502 27.25 1.34 25.48
C VAL A 502 26.97 -0.12 25.13
N TYR A 503 25.84 -0.36 24.50
CA TYR A 503 25.42 -1.65 23.95
C TYR A 503 25.89 -1.73 22.50
N VAL A 504 26.77 -2.68 22.21
CA VAL A 504 27.35 -2.89 20.88
C VAL A 504 26.71 -4.13 20.27
N LEU A 505 26.02 -3.97 19.17
CA LEU A 505 25.28 -5.02 18.46
C LEU A 505 25.82 -5.18 17.02
N ASP A 506 25.55 -6.33 16.41
CA ASP A 506 25.45 -6.38 14.96
C ASP A 506 24.05 -5.97 14.49
N ARG A 507 23.89 -5.67 13.19
CA ARG A 507 22.62 -5.20 12.62
C ARG A 507 21.48 -6.20 12.86
N ASN A 508 21.70 -7.49 12.62
CA ASN A 508 20.69 -8.52 12.80
C ASN A 508 20.22 -8.66 14.26
N SER A 509 21.12 -8.46 15.21
CA SER A 509 20.74 -8.40 16.63
C SER A 509 19.94 -7.13 16.94
N ALA A 510 20.30 -6.00 16.34
CA ALA A 510 19.60 -4.72 16.54
C ALA A 510 18.15 -4.77 16.03
N TYR A 511 17.82 -5.56 15.01
CA TYR A 511 16.46 -5.80 14.53
C TYR A 511 15.50 -6.31 15.61
N ASN A 512 15.98 -6.94 16.66
CA ASN A 512 15.19 -7.45 17.78
C ASN A 512 15.05 -6.45 18.94
N TYR A 513 15.47 -5.19 18.76
CA TYR A 513 15.32 -4.15 19.76
C TYR A 513 14.22 -3.17 19.35
N TRP A 514 13.44 -2.75 20.34
CA TRP A 514 12.25 -1.92 20.17
C TRP A 514 12.27 -0.76 21.12
N VAL A 515 11.77 0.38 20.66
CA VAL A 515 11.54 1.57 21.49
C VAL A 515 10.14 2.04 21.23
N ILE A 516 9.23 1.71 22.15
CA ILE A 516 7.82 2.14 22.07
C ILE A 516 7.59 3.18 23.16
N ASP A 517 7.04 4.33 22.80
CA ASP A 517 6.68 5.35 23.75
C ASP A 517 5.65 4.85 24.75
N THR A 518 5.82 5.23 26.00
CA THR A 518 4.82 4.95 27.02
C THR A 518 3.64 5.91 26.84
N PRO A 519 2.39 5.47 27.11
CA PRO A 519 1.23 6.35 27.10
C PRO A 519 1.45 7.60 27.93
N SER A 520 0.95 8.74 27.45
CA SER A 520 1.07 10.04 28.12
C SER A 520 -0.32 10.54 28.56
N ASP A 521 -0.40 11.25 29.70
CA ASP A 521 -1.62 11.89 30.20
C ASP A 521 -1.89 13.24 29.49
N ALA A 522 -1.48 13.41 28.23
CA ALA A 522 -1.63 14.65 27.53
C ALA A 522 -3.09 14.95 27.16
N THR A 523 -3.46 16.23 27.13
CA THR A 523 -4.82 16.68 26.78
C THR A 523 -5.19 16.48 25.31
N PHE A 524 -4.23 16.17 24.44
CA PHE A 524 -4.41 15.96 23.00
C PHE A 524 -3.94 14.57 22.54
N GLY A 525 -4.25 13.52 23.31
CA GLY A 525 -3.86 12.15 22.96
C GLY A 525 -2.40 11.81 23.32
N ASN A 526 -1.94 10.67 22.82
CA ASN A 526 -0.67 10.04 23.23
C ASN A 526 0.59 10.65 22.61
N PHE A 527 0.48 11.59 21.67
CA PHE A 527 1.59 12.11 20.88
C PHE A 527 2.13 13.47 21.33
N THR A 528 1.58 14.10 22.39
CA THR A 528 1.90 15.49 22.78
C THR A 528 2.95 15.65 23.87
N LYS A 529 3.51 14.57 24.44
CA LYS A 529 4.60 14.65 25.42
C LYS A 529 5.93 14.16 24.88
N PRO A 530 6.84 15.06 24.44
CA PRO A 530 8.20 14.69 24.03
C PRO A 530 9.03 14.00 25.13
N SER A 531 8.65 14.20 26.40
CA SER A 531 9.39 13.67 27.57
C SER A 531 9.34 12.15 27.70
N SER A 532 8.36 11.46 27.14
CA SER A 532 8.28 9.99 27.16
C SER A 532 9.35 9.34 26.27
N LEU A 533 9.78 10.02 25.20
CA LEU A 533 10.81 9.53 24.29
C LEU A 533 12.15 9.27 24.98
N THR A 534 12.55 10.10 25.96
CA THR A 534 13.84 9.96 26.63
C THR A 534 13.83 8.91 27.74
N SER A 535 12.66 8.52 28.25
CA SER A 535 12.49 7.56 29.35
C SER A 535 11.84 6.25 28.97
N ALA A 536 11.34 6.11 27.73
CA ALA A 536 10.81 4.86 27.22
C ALA A 536 11.85 3.73 27.38
N PRO A 537 11.47 2.52 27.83
CA PRO A 537 12.41 1.43 27.94
C PRO A 537 12.83 0.95 26.55
N ILE A 538 14.06 0.46 26.46
CA ILE A 538 14.53 -0.28 25.29
C ILE A 538 14.23 -1.76 25.53
N VAL A 539 13.41 -2.38 24.70
CA VAL A 539 13.00 -3.76 24.90
C VAL A 539 13.58 -4.64 23.81
N LYS A 540 14.22 -5.73 24.21
CA LYS A 540 14.56 -6.81 23.30
C LYS A 540 13.43 -7.82 23.28
N ALA A 541 12.89 -8.09 22.10
CA ALA A 541 11.87 -9.10 21.84
C ALA A 541 11.96 -9.53 20.36
N ASN A 542 11.69 -10.81 20.07
CA ASN A 542 11.62 -11.27 18.70
C ASN A 542 10.27 -10.85 18.08
N TYR A 543 10.23 -10.76 16.76
CA TYR A 543 9.12 -10.50 15.87
C TYR A 543 8.50 -9.10 16.03
N LEU A 544 7.63 -8.85 17.03
CA LEU A 544 6.97 -7.54 17.16
C LEU A 544 6.68 -7.20 18.63
N LEU A 545 7.02 -5.98 19.04
CA LEU A 545 6.54 -5.35 20.27
C LEU A 545 5.52 -4.26 19.89
N ARG A 546 4.29 -4.33 20.42
CA ARG A 546 3.19 -3.42 20.10
C ARG A 546 3.08 -2.25 21.08
N THR A 547 3.08 -2.57 22.35
CA THR A 547 2.91 -1.56 23.42
C THR A 547 3.77 -1.85 24.64
N VAL A 548 4.11 -0.79 25.35
CA VAL A 548 4.75 -0.80 26.66
C VAL A 548 3.94 0.07 27.59
N ASN A 549 3.56 -0.46 28.73
CA ASN A 549 2.94 0.31 29.80
C ASN A 549 3.70 0.06 31.12
N ILE A 550 4.02 1.13 31.85
CA ILE A 550 4.71 1.07 33.14
C ILE A 550 3.85 1.80 34.15
N ALA A 551 3.25 1.07 35.06
CA ALA A 551 2.40 1.59 36.12
C ALA A 551 2.60 0.80 37.42
N ASP A 552 2.56 1.47 38.58
CA ASP A 552 2.54 0.87 39.93
C ASP A 552 3.63 -0.18 40.20
N GLY A 553 4.81 0.00 39.59
CA GLY A 553 5.93 -0.96 39.71
C GLY A 553 5.74 -2.22 38.88
N CYS A 554 4.86 -2.20 37.91
CA CYS A 554 4.64 -3.26 36.93
C CYS A 554 5.09 -2.78 35.56
N VAL A 555 5.65 -3.69 34.76
CA VAL A 555 5.97 -3.47 33.35
C VAL A 555 5.12 -4.42 32.52
N HIS A 556 4.21 -3.85 31.74
CA HIS A 556 3.28 -4.58 30.87
C HIS A 556 3.71 -4.43 29.41
N LEU A 557 4.07 -5.54 28.78
CA LEU A 557 4.44 -5.63 27.38
C LEU A 557 3.32 -6.32 26.62
N THR A 558 2.99 -5.76 25.44
CA THR A 558 2.11 -6.41 24.48
C THR A 558 2.88 -6.57 23.16
N GLY A 559 2.81 -7.74 22.56
CA GLY A 559 3.53 -8.02 21.33
C GLY A 559 3.15 -9.35 20.71
N ASP A 560 3.72 -9.63 19.56
CA ASP A 560 3.46 -10.84 18.80
C ASP A 560 4.68 -11.78 18.82
N LEU A 561 4.42 -13.07 18.77
CA LEU A 561 5.44 -14.11 18.79
C LEU A 561 5.25 -15.08 17.63
N ASN A 562 6.29 -15.31 16.85
CA ASN A 562 6.39 -16.41 15.89
C ASN A 562 7.28 -17.56 16.40
N SER A 563 7.94 -17.36 17.53
CA SER A 563 8.81 -18.31 18.22
C SER A 563 8.97 -17.90 19.67
N THR A 564 9.46 -18.80 20.52
CA THR A 564 9.81 -18.46 21.92
C THR A 564 10.87 -17.37 21.94
N SER A 565 10.57 -16.26 22.62
CA SER A 565 11.38 -15.04 22.61
C SER A 565 12.08 -14.78 23.93
N PRO A 566 13.39 -14.51 23.92
CA PRO A 566 14.06 -13.88 25.04
C PRO A 566 13.60 -12.42 25.16
N ILE A 567 13.10 -12.06 26.31
CA ILE A 567 12.67 -10.69 26.63
C ILE A 567 13.73 -10.03 27.49
N GLU A 568 14.17 -8.83 27.13
CA GLU A 568 14.98 -7.97 27.99
C GLU A 568 14.39 -6.57 28.02
N VAL A 569 14.19 -6.02 29.21
CA VAL A 569 13.73 -4.64 29.41
C VAL A 569 14.88 -3.82 30.00
N ILE A 570 15.50 -2.98 29.18
CA ILE A 570 16.55 -2.06 29.55
C ILE A 570 15.88 -0.75 30.00
N GLY A 571 16.22 -0.28 31.19
CA GLY A 571 15.63 0.94 31.75
C GLY A 571 14.33 0.72 32.53
N ALA A 572 14.01 -0.52 32.86
CA ALA A 572 12.90 -0.79 33.76
C ALA A 572 13.08 -0.09 35.12
N PRO A 573 11.99 0.37 35.78
CA PRO A 573 12.06 0.94 37.12
C PRO A 573 12.74 0.00 38.13
N GLN A 574 13.57 0.56 39.02
CA GLN A 574 14.32 -0.26 39.99
C GLN A 574 13.41 -1.05 40.92
N ASN A 575 12.23 -0.52 41.22
CA ASN A 575 11.23 -1.13 42.09
C ASN A 575 10.26 -2.07 41.36
N THR A 576 10.56 -2.46 40.11
CA THR A 576 9.70 -3.38 39.34
C THR A 576 9.47 -4.68 40.11
N ARG A 577 8.19 -4.98 40.32
CA ARG A 577 7.69 -6.16 41.05
C ARG A 577 7.13 -7.21 40.12
N GLU A 578 6.59 -6.77 38.97
CA GLU A 578 5.95 -7.64 37.99
C GLU A 578 6.37 -7.25 36.58
N LEU A 579 6.53 -8.26 35.74
CA LEU A 579 6.72 -8.15 34.29
C LEU A 579 5.69 -9.05 33.62
N THR A 580 4.85 -8.51 32.76
CA THR A 580 3.90 -9.30 31.97
C THR A 580 4.17 -9.20 30.49
N TYR A 581 3.78 -10.21 29.74
CA TYR A 581 3.72 -10.23 28.29
C TYR A 581 2.37 -10.79 27.85
N ASN A 582 1.60 -10.00 27.08
CA ASN A 582 0.23 -10.30 26.69
C ASN A 582 -0.63 -10.72 27.91
N GLY A 583 -0.55 -9.97 29.00
CA GLY A 583 -1.29 -10.22 30.26
C GLY A 583 -0.80 -11.39 31.10
N LYS A 584 0.18 -12.18 30.63
CA LYS A 584 0.76 -13.30 31.35
C LYS A 584 1.99 -12.86 32.15
N SER A 585 2.03 -13.14 33.46
CA SER A 585 3.18 -12.84 34.32
C SER A 585 4.39 -13.69 33.94
N LEU A 586 5.55 -13.02 33.78
CA LEU A 586 6.82 -13.65 33.46
C LEU A 586 7.75 -13.68 34.69
N LYS A 587 8.39 -14.82 34.94
CA LYS A 587 9.50 -14.90 35.88
C LYS A 587 10.70 -14.19 35.28
N PHE A 588 11.20 -13.15 35.94
CA PHE A 588 12.34 -12.38 35.48
C PHE A 588 13.53 -12.40 36.43
N LYS A 589 14.71 -12.08 35.91
CA LYS A 589 15.96 -11.85 36.64
C LYS A 589 16.44 -10.43 36.37
N LYS A 590 17.10 -9.81 37.35
CA LYS A 590 17.81 -8.54 37.16
C LYS A 590 19.24 -8.80 36.78
N THR A 591 19.72 -8.14 35.73
CA THR A 591 21.13 -8.17 35.31
C THR A 591 21.98 -7.19 36.14
N ASN A 592 23.31 -7.27 36.02
CA ASN A 592 24.23 -6.32 36.66
C ASN A 592 24.07 -4.89 36.11
N SER A 593 23.61 -4.70 34.88
CA SER A 593 23.26 -3.39 34.30
C SER A 593 21.91 -2.83 34.80
N GLY A 594 21.11 -3.66 35.49
CA GLY A 594 19.79 -3.31 35.99
C GLY A 594 18.64 -3.64 35.01
N SER A 595 18.91 -4.26 33.87
CA SER A 595 17.88 -4.75 32.97
C SER A 595 17.09 -5.93 33.56
N LEU A 596 15.85 -6.12 33.16
CA LEU A 596 15.06 -7.31 33.46
C LEU A 596 15.17 -8.29 32.30
N THR A 597 15.42 -9.56 32.60
CA THR A 597 15.45 -10.63 31.57
C THR A 597 14.44 -11.71 31.90
N ALA A 598 13.68 -12.14 30.89
CA ALA A 598 12.64 -13.16 30.97
C ALA A 598 12.57 -13.95 29.67
N THR A 599 11.59 -14.88 29.58
CA THR A 599 11.29 -15.60 28.36
C THR A 599 9.77 -15.59 28.14
N ALA A 600 9.34 -15.13 26.98
CA ALA A 600 7.96 -15.29 26.52
C ALA A 600 7.87 -16.54 25.65
N THR A 601 7.04 -17.49 26.06
CA THR A 601 6.92 -18.79 25.39
C THR A 601 5.90 -18.73 24.28
N TYR A 602 6.30 -19.10 23.08
CA TYR A 602 5.42 -19.35 21.95
C TYR A 602 4.90 -20.78 22.01
N HIS A 603 3.63 -20.97 21.70
CA HIS A 603 3.01 -22.27 21.56
C HIS A 603 2.48 -22.42 20.15
N GLU A 604 3.06 -23.34 19.40
CA GLU A 604 2.60 -23.61 18.04
C GLU A 604 1.22 -24.27 18.07
N PRO A 605 0.20 -23.66 17.42
CA PRO A 605 -1.15 -24.21 17.42
C PRO A 605 -1.27 -25.34 16.40
N LYS A 606 -2.25 -26.22 16.66
CA LYS A 606 -2.67 -27.24 15.69
C LYS A 606 -4.01 -26.84 15.11
N PHE A 607 -4.11 -26.74 13.81
CA PHE A 607 -5.33 -26.43 13.09
C PHE A 607 -5.28 -27.01 11.67
N SER A 608 -6.38 -26.96 10.98
CA SER A 608 -6.49 -27.32 9.57
C SER A 608 -7.55 -26.48 8.91
N VAL A 609 -7.40 -26.21 7.63
CA VAL A 609 -8.41 -25.56 6.80
C VAL A 609 -9.12 -26.59 5.92
N PRO A 610 -10.35 -26.32 5.48
CA PRO A 610 -11.10 -27.20 4.59
C PRO A 610 -10.39 -27.44 3.26
N ASP A 611 -10.47 -28.66 2.77
CA ASP A 611 -10.03 -29.05 1.42
C ASP A 611 -11.15 -28.74 0.42
N LEU A 612 -11.00 -27.66 -0.35
CA LEU A 612 -12.02 -27.22 -1.30
C LEU A 612 -12.33 -28.22 -2.41
N SER A 613 -11.46 -29.20 -2.63
CA SER A 613 -11.73 -30.30 -3.58
C SER A 613 -12.72 -31.33 -3.05
N LYS A 614 -12.99 -31.33 -1.73
CA LYS A 614 -13.88 -32.28 -1.03
C LYS A 614 -15.18 -31.69 -0.57
N VAL A 615 -15.29 -30.35 -0.55
CA VAL A 615 -16.55 -29.69 -0.20
C VAL A 615 -17.60 -29.90 -1.29
N THR A 616 -18.86 -29.77 -0.92
CA THR A 616 -19.97 -29.78 -1.88
C THR A 616 -20.19 -28.37 -2.39
N TRP A 617 -19.99 -28.18 -3.69
CA TRP A 617 -20.30 -26.96 -4.40
C TRP A 617 -21.73 -27.00 -4.94
N LYS A 618 -22.40 -25.89 -4.90
CA LYS A 618 -23.65 -25.62 -5.61
C LYS A 618 -23.33 -24.84 -6.87
N LYS A 619 -23.91 -25.24 -8.00
CA LYS A 619 -23.63 -24.72 -9.34
C LYS A 619 -24.86 -24.14 -9.99
N LEU A 620 -24.73 -22.97 -10.62
CA LEU A 620 -25.78 -22.25 -11.35
C LEU A 620 -25.24 -21.77 -12.70
N ASP A 621 -26.07 -21.84 -13.75
CA ASP A 621 -25.83 -21.15 -15.04
C ASP A 621 -25.85 -19.62 -14.80
N ASN A 622 -24.71 -18.96 -14.97
CA ASN A 622 -24.54 -17.54 -14.69
C ASN A 622 -24.63 -16.64 -15.95
N LEU A 623 -25.09 -17.22 -17.05
CA LEU A 623 -25.28 -16.48 -18.31
C LEU A 623 -26.56 -16.93 -19.04
N PRO A 624 -27.74 -16.92 -18.36
CA PRO A 624 -29.01 -17.24 -19.02
C PRO A 624 -29.37 -16.29 -20.15
N GLU A 625 -28.72 -15.16 -20.22
CA GLU A 625 -28.93 -14.05 -21.19
C GLU A 625 -28.62 -14.44 -22.64
N ILE A 626 -27.83 -15.46 -22.88
CA ILE A 626 -27.55 -15.94 -24.24
C ILE A 626 -28.78 -16.59 -24.88
N LYS A 627 -29.75 -17.04 -24.09
CA LYS A 627 -30.96 -17.67 -24.60
C LYS A 627 -31.82 -16.67 -25.39
N SER A 628 -32.25 -17.02 -26.59
CA SER A 628 -33.07 -16.15 -27.41
C SER A 628 -34.42 -15.74 -26.79
N GLY A 629 -34.94 -16.58 -25.89
CA GLY A 629 -36.19 -16.33 -25.16
C GLY A 629 -35.99 -15.67 -23.80
N TYR A 630 -34.76 -15.25 -23.44
CA TYR A 630 -34.53 -14.51 -22.21
C TYR A 630 -35.25 -13.16 -22.24
N ASP A 631 -35.96 -12.81 -21.18
CA ASP A 631 -36.68 -11.55 -21.05
C ASP A 631 -35.75 -10.42 -20.59
N ASP A 632 -35.33 -9.58 -21.53
CA ASP A 632 -34.55 -8.38 -21.28
C ASP A 632 -35.39 -7.09 -21.22
N SER A 633 -36.69 -7.22 -20.95
CA SER A 633 -37.61 -6.04 -20.90
C SER A 633 -37.19 -5.05 -19.80
N ALA A 634 -36.60 -5.54 -18.70
CA ALA A 634 -36.09 -4.75 -17.61
C ALA A 634 -34.71 -4.08 -17.87
N TRP A 635 -34.00 -4.47 -18.96
CA TRP A 635 -32.72 -3.88 -19.30
C TRP A 635 -32.86 -2.46 -19.84
N THR A 636 -31.81 -1.66 -19.62
CA THR A 636 -31.74 -0.29 -20.15
C THR A 636 -31.66 -0.32 -21.68
N SER A 637 -32.55 0.42 -22.35
CA SER A 637 -32.45 0.60 -23.80
C SER A 637 -31.31 1.54 -24.14
N ALA A 638 -30.47 1.15 -25.11
CA ALA A 638 -29.39 1.97 -25.61
C ALA A 638 -29.96 2.95 -26.66
N ASP A 639 -30.61 4.01 -26.21
CA ASP A 639 -31.38 4.96 -27.06
C ASP A 639 -30.85 6.41 -27.07
N LEU A 640 -29.76 6.68 -26.28
CA LEU A 640 -29.14 8.00 -26.29
C LEU A 640 -28.43 8.25 -27.63
N THR A 641 -28.87 9.26 -28.36
CA THR A 641 -28.28 9.65 -29.66
C THR A 641 -27.10 10.60 -29.51
N TYR A 642 -26.65 10.85 -28.28
CA TYR A 642 -25.53 11.70 -27.94
C TYR A 642 -24.73 11.08 -26.77
N THR A 643 -23.55 11.60 -26.53
CA THR A 643 -22.75 11.34 -25.35
C THR A 643 -22.12 12.64 -24.84
N ASN A 644 -21.96 12.77 -23.52
CA ASN A 644 -21.18 13.84 -22.90
C ASN A 644 -19.70 13.47 -22.76
N ASN A 645 -19.31 12.32 -23.26
CA ASN A 645 -17.92 11.87 -23.25
C ASN A 645 -17.02 12.82 -24.02
N THR A 646 -15.95 13.32 -23.40
CA THR A 646 -15.02 14.30 -24.00
C THR A 646 -13.85 13.65 -24.74
N VAL A 647 -13.69 12.32 -24.59
CA VAL A 647 -12.57 11.57 -25.17
C VAL A 647 -12.93 10.93 -26.51
N ARG A 648 -14.15 10.42 -26.65
CA ARG A 648 -14.56 9.67 -27.82
C ARG A 648 -15.96 10.04 -28.30
N ASN A 649 -16.08 10.43 -29.57
CA ASN A 649 -17.37 10.66 -30.23
C ASN A 649 -18.04 9.32 -30.57
N LEU A 650 -19.40 9.36 -30.70
CA LEU A 650 -20.17 8.20 -31.15
C LEU A 650 -19.85 7.84 -32.61
N THR A 651 -19.71 6.54 -32.87
CA THR A 651 -19.62 5.94 -34.21
C THR A 651 -20.83 5.02 -34.52
N THR A 652 -21.72 4.92 -33.55
CA THR A 652 -22.97 4.15 -33.59
C THR A 652 -24.18 5.10 -33.57
N PRO A 653 -25.35 4.66 -34.05
CA PRO A 653 -26.55 5.52 -34.05
C PRO A 653 -26.98 5.99 -32.67
N THR A 654 -26.77 5.16 -31.68
CA THR A 654 -26.99 5.45 -30.26
C THR A 654 -25.75 5.05 -29.44
N SER A 655 -25.53 5.67 -28.28
CA SER A 655 -24.44 5.34 -27.41
C SER A 655 -24.56 3.90 -26.89
N LEU A 656 -23.42 3.17 -26.90
CA LEU A 656 -23.25 1.88 -26.24
C LEU A 656 -22.26 1.99 -25.08
N TYR A 657 -21.83 3.21 -24.73
CA TYR A 657 -20.93 3.45 -23.61
C TYR A 657 -21.68 3.20 -22.30
N ALA A 658 -21.21 2.23 -21.51
CA ALA A 658 -21.90 1.81 -20.29
C ALA A 658 -22.09 2.96 -19.30
N SER A 659 -21.09 3.86 -19.19
CA SER A 659 -21.14 5.03 -18.32
C SER A 659 -22.24 6.03 -18.66
N ASP A 660 -22.64 6.15 -19.94
CA ASP A 660 -23.76 7.02 -20.35
C ASP A 660 -25.09 6.59 -19.72
N TYR A 661 -25.18 5.32 -19.31
CA TYR A 661 -26.36 4.71 -18.69
C TYR A 661 -26.17 4.39 -17.19
N GLY A 662 -25.06 4.85 -16.60
CA GLY A 662 -24.81 4.69 -15.17
C GLY A 662 -24.22 3.34 -14.76
N TYR A 663 -23.64 2.58 -15.69
CA TYR A 663 -22.95 1.33 -15.41
C TYR A 663 -21.45 1.54 -15.52
N ASN A 664 -20.74 1.47 -14.38
CA ASN A 664 -19.34 1.84 -14.29
C ASN A 664 -18.44 0.76 -13.62
N VAL A 665 -19.00 -0.42 -13.35
CA VAL A 665 -18.35 -1.40 -12.48
C VAL A 665 -18.60 -2.83 -12.95
N GLY A 666 -17.55 -3.65 -12.96
CA GLY A 666 -17.61 -5.08 -13.16
C GLY A 666 -18.14 -5.51 -14.54
N PRO A 667 -18.47 -6.77 -14.76
CA PRO A 667 -18.92 -7.26 -16.05
C PRO A 667 -20.15 -6.52 -16.59
N LEU A 668 -20.09 -6.17 -17.88
CA LEU A 668 -21.14 -5.48 -18.63
C LEU A 668 -21.76 -6.43 -19.65
N LEU A 669 -23.07 -6.39 -19.81
CA LEU A 669 -23.81 -7.25 -20.75
C LEU A 669 -24.59 -6.39 -21.76
N TYR A 670 -24.56 -6.81 -23.01
CA TYR A 670 -25.25 -6.18 -24.13
C TYR A 670 -26.08 -7.19 -24.89
N ARG A 671 -27.28 -6.79 -25.36
CA ARG A 671 -28.14 -7.58 -26.22
C ARG A 671 -28.62 -6.77 -27.43
N GLY A 672 -28.12 -7.16 -28.62
CA GLY A 672 -28.44 -6.54 -29.89
C GLY A 672 -29.50 -7.35 -30.65
N HIS A 673 -30.70 -6.81 -30.82
CA HIS A 673 -31.82 -7.45 -31.48
C HIS A 673 -31.90 -7.03 -32.95
N PHE A 674 -32.02 -7.99 -33.86
CA PHE A 674 -32.21 -7.71 -35.27
C PHE A 674 -33.07 -8.79 -35.97
N THR A 675 -33.57 -8.48 -37.17
CA THR A 675 -34.28 -9.43 -38.04
C THR A 675 -33.35 -9.79 -39.20
N ALA A 676 -33.03 -11.04 -39.37
CA ALA A 676 -32.06 -11.47 -40.40
C ALA A 676 -32.59 -11.25 -41.81
N GLY A 677 -31.69 -10.81 -42.68
CA GLY A 677 -31.88 -10.73 -44.11
C GLY A 677 -31.55 -12.04 -44.87
N GLY A 678 -30.78 -12.91 -44.24
CA GLY A 678 -30.30 -14.22 -44.77
C GLY A 678 -28.97 -14.14 -45.52
N ASN A 679 -28.29 -13.02 -45.50
CA ASN A 679 -26.97 -12.76 -46.11
C ASN A 679 -25.87 -12.34 -45.09
N GLU A 680 -26.17 -12.36 -43.83
CA GLU A 680 -25.23 -12.08 -42.78
C GLU A 680 -24.15 -13.16 -42.73
N SER A 681 -22.89 -12.76 -42.63
CA SER A 681 -21.74 -13.67 -42.57
C SER A 681 -20.74 -13.27 -41.47
N THR A 682 -20.68 -12.00 -41.12
CA THR A 682 -19.67 -11.49 -40.18
C THR A 682 -20.28 -10.43 -39.21
N LEU A 683 -19.71 -10.37 -38.04
CA LEU A 683 -19.91 -9.31 -37.05
C LEU A 683 -18.55 -8.67 -36.73
N TYR A 684 -18.38 -7.40 -37.07
CA TYR A 684 -17.30 -6.60 -36.53
C TYR A 684 -17.71 -6.08 -35.16
N LEU A 685 -16.79 -6.12 -34.19
CA LEU A 685 -16.97 -5.59 -32.85
C LEU A 685 -15.71 -4.86 -32.39
N SER A 686 -15.91 -3.68 -31.81
CA SER A 686 -14.92 -2.91 -31.07
C SER A 686 -15.33 -2.83 -29.62
N THR A 687 -14.46 -3.23 -28.71
CA THR A 687 -14.72 -3.21 -27.25
C THR A 687 -13.57 -2.60 -26.49
N GLN A 688 -13.85 -2.14 -25.28
CA GLN A 688 -12.86 -1.70 -24.31
C GLN A 688 -13.29 -2.09 -22.89
N GLY A 689 -12.35 -2.57 -22.08
CA GLY A 689 -12.58 -2.93 -20.68
C GLY A 689 -11.39 -2.58 -19.77
N GLY A 690 -10.35 -1.92 -20.29
CA GLY A 690 -9.08 -1.68 -19.60
C GLY A 690 -8.05 -2.78 -19.89
N SER A 691 -6.93 -2.80 -19.17
CA SER A 691 -5.92 -3.88 -19.32
C SER A 691 -6.46 -5.21 -18.82
N ALA A 692 -5.98 -6.30 -19.39
CA ALA A 692 -6.36 -7.68 -19.07
C ALA A 692 -7.86 -8.01 -19.20
N TYR A 693 -8.68 -7.10 -19.71
CA TYR A 693 -10.11 -7.36 -19.91
C TYR A 693 -10.34 -8.46 -20.94
N GLY A 694 -11.52 -9.03 -20.94
CA GLY A 694 -11.95 -9.95 -21.98
C GLY A 694 -13.38 -9.69 -22.39
N HIS A 695 -13.77 -10.23 -23.56
CA HIS A 695 -15.15 -10.33 -23.96
C HIS A 695 -15.49 -11.68 -24.56
N SER A 696 -16.77 -12.01 -24.57
CA SER A 696 -17.31 -13.16 -25.27
C SER A 696 -18.60 -12.80 -25.96
N ILE A 697 -18.87 -13.44 -27.11
CA ILE A 697 -19.98 -13.10 -28.02
C ILE A 697 -20.77 -14.37 -28.34
N TRP A 698 -22.08 -14.26 -28.28
CA TRP A 698 -23.03 -15.29 -28.73
C TRP A 698 -24.04 -14.71 -29.72
N LEU A 699 -24.47 -15.53 -30.65
CA LEU A 699 -25.62 -15.28 -31.50
C LEU A 699 -26.73 -16.27 -31.10
N ASN A 700 -27.76 -15.78 -30.40
CA ASN A 700 -28.62 -16.61 -29.58
C ASN A 700 -27.75 -17.45 -28.62
N ASP A 701 -27.96 -18.78 -28.57
CA ASP A 701 -27.17 -19.72 -27.73
C ASP A 701 -25.88 -20.24 -28.40
N GLN A 702 -25.55 -19.72 -29.60
CA GLN A 702 -24.38 -20.16 -30.37
C GLN A 702 -23.19 -19.24 -30.14
N TYR A 703 -22.10 -19.82 -29.67
CA TYR A 703 -20.88 -19.08 -29.47
C TYR A 703 -20.30 -18.58 -30.80
N VAL A 704 -19.86 -17.31 -30.78
CA VAL A 704 -19.26 -16.64 -31.95
C VAL A 704 -17.74 -16.47 -31.76
N GLY A 705 -17.31 -16.05 -30.59
CA GLY A 705 -15.90 -15.85 -30.29
C GLY A 705 -15.66 -15.09 -28.99
N SER A 706 -14.40 -15.02 -28.59
CA SER A 706 -13.92 -14.24 -27.42
C SER A 706 -12.64 -13.49 -27.77
N PHE A 707 -12.45 -12.40 -27.04
CA PHE A 707 -11.15 -11.83 -26.77
C PHE A 707 -10.73 -12.27 -25.36
N THR A 708 -9.58 -12.91 -25.22
CA THR A 708 -9.18 -13.54 -23.95
C THR A 708 -8.40 -12.64 -23.02
N GLY A 709 -8.02 -11.43 -23.50
CA GLY A 709 -7.26 -10.46 -22.74
C GLY A 709 -5.75 -10.62 -22.89
N GLU A 710 -5.05 -9.49 -22.78
CA GLU A 710 -3.59 -9.35 -22.76
C GLU A 710 -3.23 -8.25 -21.74
N ASP A 711 -1.98 -8.20 -21.33
CA ASP A 711 -1.48 -7.27 -20.33
C ASP A 711 -1.56 -5.77 -20.70
N ARG A 712 -1.73 -5.45 -21.99
CA ARG A 712 -1.60 -4.08 -22.54
C ARG A 712 -2.74 -3.60 -23.43
N PHE A 713 -3.80 -4.40 -23.66
CA PHE A 713 -4.88 -3.98 -24.54
C PHE A 713 -5.97 -3.22 -23.81
N GLU A 714 -6.17 -1.96 -24.23
CA GLU A 714 -7.27 -1.12 -23.79
C GLU A 714 -8.47 -1.20 -24.73
N THR A 715 -8.23 -1.32 -26.04
CA THR A 715 -9.26 -1.44 -27.08
C THR A 715 -8.95 -2.62 -27.99
N TYR A 716 -9.95 -3.48 -28.23
CA TYR A 716 -9.84 -4.60 -29.12
C TYR A 716 -10.86 -4.54 -30.23
N ASN A 717 -10.41 -4.73 -31.46
CA ASN A 717 -11.20 -4.65 -32.67
C ASN A 717 -11.06 -5.94 -33.47
N GLN A 718 -12.17 -6.63 -33.75
CA GLN A 718 -12.14 -7.87 -34.51
C GLN A 718 -13.42 -8.08 -35.31
N THR A 719 -13.27 -8.71 -36.49
CA THR A 719 -14.40 -9.26 -37.26
C THR A 719 -14.50 -10.74 -37.00
N TYR A 720 -15.64 -11.16 -36.55
CA TYR A 720 -15.99 -12.57 -36.27
C TYR A 720 -16.84 -13.15 -37.39
N ASN A 721 -16.60 -14.39 -37.77
CA ASN A 721 -17.49 -15.13 -38.66
C ASN A 721 -18.71 -15.63 -37.88
N LEU A 722 -19.89 -15.44 -38.42
CA LEU A 722 -21.09 -16.00 -37.80
C LEU A 722 -21.11 -17.53 -37.95
N PRO A 723 -21.52 -18.27 -36.87
CA PRO A 723 -21.39 -19.74 -36.87
C PRO A 723 -22.24 -20.47 -37.90
N ASN A 724 -23.36 -19.86 -38.32
CA ASN A 724 -24.28 -20.45 -39.29
C ASN A 724 -24.92 -19.39 -40.18
N LYS A 725 -25.39 -19.83 -41.36
CA LYS A 725 -26.22 -19.02 -42.22
C LYS A 725 -27.58 -18.72 -41.53
N LEU A 726 -27.92 -17.46 -41.41
CA LEU A 726 -29.16 -17.05 -40.79
C LEU A 726 -30.36 -17.22 -41.70
N SER A 727 -31.54 -17.45 -41.12
CA SER A 727 -32.80 -17.61 -41.86
C SER A 727 -33.44 -16.24 -42.02
N ALA A 728 -33.62 -15.80 -43.25
CA ALA A 728 -34.29 -14.51 -43.56
C ALA A 728 -35.66 -14.39 -42.86
N GLY A 729 -35.94 -13.21 -42.31
CA GLY A 729 -37.17 -12.91 -41.58
C GLY A 729 -37.25 -13.44 -40.14
N LYS A 730 -36.26 -14.20 -39.68
CA LYS A 730 -36.16 -14.63 -38.26
C LYS A 730 -35.48 -13.59 -37.42
N LYS A 731 -35.93 -13.46 -36.17
CA LYS A 731 -35.28 -12.63 -35.14
C LYS A 731 -34.10 -13.34 -34.51
N TYR A 732 -33.03 -12.62 -34.32
CA TYR A 732 -31.81 -13.07 -33.64
C TYR A 732 -31.35 -12.03 -32.61
N VAL A 733 -30.59 -12.48 -31.63
CA VAL A 733 -30.00 -11.67 -30.58
C VAL A 733 -28.49 -11.90 -30.52
N ILE A 734 -27.72 -10.84 -30.64
CA ILE A 734 -26.28 -10.83 -30.35
C ILE A 734 -26.15 -10.53 -28.86
N THR A 735 -25.55 -11.44 -28.09
CA THR A 735 -25.20 -11.18 -26.68
C THR A 735 -23.71 -10.98 -26.55
N VAL A 736 -23.29 -9.88 -25.93
CA VAL A 736 -21.88 -9.58 -25.64
C VAL A 736 -21.70 -9.38 -24.14
N VAL A 737 -20.70 -10.07 -23.58
CA VAL A 737 -20.23 -9.85 -22.20
C VAL A 737 -18.85 -9.23 -22.28
N VAL A 738 -18.65 -8.11 -21.57
CA VAL A 738 -17.35 -7.43 -21.49
C VAL A 738 -16.94 -7.35 -20.03
N ASP A 739 -15.73 -7.80 -19.68
CA ASP A 739 -15.20 -7.63 -18.33
C ASP A 739 -14.63 -6.21 -18.17
N HIS A 740 -15.26 -5.42 -17.32
CA HIS A 740 -14.78 -4.08 -17.01
C HIS A 740 -13.78 -4.16 -15.86
N MET A 741 -12.51 -3.87 -16.16
CA MET A 741 -11.38 -4.03 -15.23
C MET A 741 -11.06 -2.77 -14.41
N GLY A 742 -11.88 -1.74 -14.49
CA GLY A 742 -11.70 -0.44 -13.86
C GLY A 742 -11.67 0.71 -14.87
N LEU A 743 -11.70 1.93 -14.37
CA LEU A 743 -11.55 3.17 -15.15
C LEU A 743 -10.10 3.61 -15.14
N ASP A 744 -9.62 4.18 -16.26
CA ASP A 744 -8.27 4.71 -16.34
C ASP A 744 -8.07 5.84 -15.32
N GLU A 745 -6.86 6.01 -14.83
CA GLU A 745 -6.47 7.16 -14.03
C GLU A 745 -6.50 8.43 -14.88
N ASN A 746 -6.59 9.59 -14.24
CA ASN A 746 -6.63 10.88 -14.92
C ASN A 746 -5.37 11.70 -14.62
N TYR A 747 -4.20 11.06 -14.77
CA TYR A 747 -2.93 11.64 -14.37
C TYR A 747 -2.62 12.92 -15.13
N ASP A 748 -2.70 12.90 -16.46
CA ASP A 748 -2.45 14.07 -17.31
C ASP A 748 -3.69 14.97 -17.38
N VAL A 749 -3.56 16.18 -16.86
CA VAL A 749 -4.64 17.18 -16.91
C VAL A 749 -5.00 17.53 -18.35
N GLY A 750 -6.27 17.43 -18.70
CA GLY A 750 -6.76 17.67 -20.06
C GLY A 750 -6.88 16.43 -20.94
N ALA A 751 -6.28 15.31 -20.57
CA ALA A 751 -6.47 14.04 -21.30
C ALA A 751 -7.84 13.44 -21.06
N ASP A 752 -8.40 13.61 -19.86
CA ASP A 752 -9.69 13.04 -19.41
C ASP A 752 -9.74 11.52 -19.56
N GLU A 753 -8.65 10.82 -19.29
CA GLU A 753 -8.48 9.38 -19.53
C GLU A 753 -9.49 8.52 -18.79
N MET A 754 -9.91 8.95 -17.57
CA MET A 754 -10.96 8.24 -16.83
C MET A 754 -12.31 8.21 -17.57
N LYS A 755 -12.53 9.10 -18.52
CA LYS A 755 -13.72 9.11 -19.38
C LYS A 755 -13.60 8.16 -20.58
N SER A 756 -12.49 7.47 -20.74
CA SER A 756 -12.31 6.45 -21.77
C SER A 756 -13.42 5.40 -21.65
N PRO A 757 -14.32 5.27 -22.67
CA PRO A 757 -15.54 4.51 -22.48
C PRO A 757 -15.29 3.01 -22.37
N ARG A 758 -16.09 2.34 -21.55
CA ARG A 758 -16.07 0.89 -21.35
C ARG A 758 -17.27 0.22 -22.00
N GLY A 759 -17.09 -1.03 -22.44
CA GLY A 759 -18.10 -1.85 -23.08
C GLY A 759 -17.92 -1.94 -24.59
N VAL A 760 -19.04 -1.92 -25.33
CA VAL A 760 -19.03 -1.92 -26.80
C VAL A 760 -18.83 -0.50 -27.30
N LEU A 761 -17.81 -0.29 -28.13
CA LEU A 761 -17.47 1.01 -28.70
C LEU A 761 -18.05 1.20 -30.10
N ASP A 762 -18.04 0.11 -30.89
CA ASP A 762 -18.53 0.10 -32.26
C ASP A 762 -18.90 -1.31 -32.70
N TYR A 763 -19.72 -1.46 -33.71
CA TYR A 763 -20.08 -2.73 -34.32
C TYR A 763 -20.48 -2.55 -35.80
N ASP A 764 -20.38 -3.63 -36.57
CA ASP A 764 -20.95 -3.71 -37.92
C ASP A 764 -21.40 -5.15 -38.19
N LEU A 765 -22.71 -5.32 -38.51
CA LEU A 765 -23.27 -6.60 -38.87
C LEU A 765 -23.38 -6.64 -40.40
N SER A 766 -22.68 -7.55 -41.05
CA SER A 766 -22.72 -7.63 -42.52
C SER A 766 -24.15 -7.80 -43.02
N GLY A 767 -24.50 -7.01 -44.07
CA GLY A 767 -25.85 -7.03 -44.65
C GLY A 767 -26.91 -6.15 -43.95
N HIS A 768 -26.51 -5.41 -42.89
CA HIS A 768 -27.38 -4.51 -42.14
C HIS A 768 -26.75 -3.12 -41.99
N PRO A 769 -27.50 -2.03 -42.14
CA PRO A 769 -27.08 -0.76 -41.54
C PRO A 769 -27.10 -0.88 -40.02
N LYS A 770 -26.24 -0.15 -39.31
CA LYS A 770 -26.16 -0.18 -37.83
C LYS A 770 -27.53 0.10 -37.17
N SER A 771 -28.37 0.93 -37.76
CA SER A 771 -29.73 1.25 -37.27
C SER A 771 -30.70 0.07 -37.22
N ASP A 772 -30.39 -1.06 -37.88
CA ASP A 772 -31.27 -2.26 -37.88
C ASP A 772 -31.07 -3.10 -36.61
N VAL A 773 -30.03 -2.83 -35.83
CA VAL A 773 -29.77 -3.53 -34.57
C VAL A 773 -30.17 -2.65 -33.39
N THR A 774 -31.14 -3.10 -32.61
CA THR A 774 -31.59 -2.40 -31.41
C THR A 774 -30.91 -2.98 -30.19
N TRP A 775 -30.17 -2.16 -29.47
CA TRP A 775 -29.38 -2.61 -28.36
C TRP A 775 -30.05 -2.31 -27.01
N LYS A 776 -29.85 -3.24 -26.09
CA LYS A 776 -30.05 -3.08 -24.65
C LYS A 776 -28.78 -3.43 -23.91
N LEU A 777 -28.59 -2.84 -22.73
CA LEU A 777 -27.42 -3.12 -21.89
C LEU A 777 -27.79 -3.17 -20.41
N THR A 778 -26.94 -3.84 -19.64
CA THR A 778 -26.98 -3.84 -18.18
C THR A 778 -25.58 -4.01 -17.60
N GLY A 779 -25.42 -3.59 -16.36
CA GLY A 779 -24.29 -3.84 -15.47
C GLY A 779 -24.79 -4.29 -14.11
N ASN A 780 -24.15 -3.83 -13.03
CA ASN A 780 -24.59 -4.07 -11.66
C ASN A 780 -26.05 -3.66 -11.44
N LEU A 781 -26.75 -4.37 -10.57
CA LEU A 781 -28.17 -4.08 -10.29
C LEU A 781 -28.35 -2.67 -9.71
N GLY A 782 -29.16 -1.86 -10.42
CA GLY A 782 -29.42 -0.47 -10.07
C GLY A 782 -28.40 0.54 -10.62
N GLY A 783 -27.29 0.10 -11.20
CA GLY A 783 -26.25 1.02 -11.69
C GLY A 783 -25.68 1.86 -10.56
N GLU A 784 -25.81 3.19 -10.66
CA GLU A 784 -25.38 4.12 -9.60
C GLU A 784 -26.27 4.09 -8.35
N ASP A 785 -27.51 3.57 -8.45
CA ASP A 785 -28.38 3.20 -7.33
C ASP A 785 -28.09 1.75 -6.89
N TYR A 786 -26.84 1.39 -6.75
CA TYR A 786 -26.36 0.05 -6.45
C TYR A 786 -27.07 -0.62 -5.27
N ALA A 787 -27.31 -1.93 -5.38
CA ALA A 787 -28.14 -2.66 -4.41
C ALA A 787 -27.40 -2.98 -3.09
N ASP A 788 -26.11 -3.16 -3.10
CA ASP A 788 -25.31 -3.49 -1.92
C ASP A 788 -24.78 -2.24 -1.21
N HIS A 789 -25.59 -1.61 -0.38
CA HIS A 789 -25.19 -0.45 0.41
C HIS A 789 -24.19 -0.76 1.54
N VAL A 790 -23.99 -2.02 1.88
CA VAL A 790 -23.08 -2.43 2.94
C VAL A 790 -21.64 -2.46 2.44
N ARG A 791 -21.42 -3.00 1.23
CA ARG A 791 -20.08 -3.16 0.64
C ARG A 791 -19.79 -2.07 -0.40
N GLY A 792 -20.79 -1.27 -0.74
CA GLY A 792 -20.65 -0.05 -1.54
C GLY A 792 -20.66 -0.24 -3.05
N PRO A 793 -20.42 0.84 -3.79
CA PRO A 793 -20.67 0.90 -5.23
C PRO A 793 -19.78 0.00 -6.08
N LEU A 794 -18.62 -0.41 -5.57
CA LEU A 794 -17.61 -1.13 -6.34
C LEU A 794 -17.59 -2.65 -6.07
N ASN A 795 -18.50 -3.17 -5.23
CA ASN A 795 -18.47 -4.59 -4.84
C ASN A 795 -19.01 -5.54 -5.92
N GLU A 796 -20.04 -5.15 -6.65
CA GLU A 796 -20.82 -6.04 -7.52
C GLU A 796 -20.73 -5.61 -8.99
N GLY A 797 -20.63 -6.61 -9.89
CA GLY A 797 -20.74 -6.43 -11.32
C GLY A 797 -22.12 -6.81 -11.88
N GLY A 798 -22.18 -7.02 -13.20
CA GLY A 798 -23.43 -7.24 -13.92
C GLY A 798 -23.79 -8.67 -14.25
N LEU A 799 -23.08 -9.70 -13.76
CA LEU A 799 -23.44 -11.09 -14.02
C LEU A 799 -24.74 -11.48 -13.31
N TYR A 800 -25.43 -12.49 -13.81
CA TYR A 800 -26.75 -12.90 -13.32
C TYR A 800 -26.76 -13.15 -11.80
N ALA A 801 -25.82 -13.95 -11.30
CA ALA A 801 -25.74 -14.25 -9.86
C ALA A 801 -25.46 -13.02 -9.00
N GLU A 802 -24.70 -12.06 -9.51
CA GLU A 802 -24.43 -10.79 -8.82
C GLU A 802 -25.67 -9.94 -8.72
N ARG A 803 -26.43 -9.78 -9.80
CA ARG A 803 -27.69 -9.03 -9.81
C ARG A 803 -28.73 -9.66 -8.88
N GLN A 804 -28.74 -11.01 -8.76
CA GLN A 804 -29.58 -11.74 -7.81
C GLN A 804 -29.05 -11.69 -6.36
N GLY A 805 -27.83 -11.21 -6.14
CA GLY A 805 -27.19 -11.19 -4.83
C GLY A 805 -26.75 -12.57 -4.31
N TYR A 806 -26.60 -13.57 -5.19
CA TYR A 806 -26.35 -14.97 -4.80
C TYR A 806 -24.95 -15.21 -4.22
N HIS A 807 -24.05 -14.23 -4.29
CA HIS A 807 -22.74 -14.26 -3.63
C HIS A 807 -22.81 -13.95 -2.12
N GLN A 808 -23.99 -13.57 -1.61
CA GLN A 808 -24.18 -13.25 -0.20
C GLN A 808 -24.48 -14.51 0.63
N PRO A 809 -24.09 -14.56 1.90
CA PRO A 809 -24.36 -15.70 2.76
C PRO A 809 -25.85 -16.06 2.83
N GLY A 810 -26.17 -17.35 2.65
CA GLY A 810 -27.54 -17.85 2.75
C GLY A 810 -28.37 -17.68 1.47
N ALA A 811 -27.75 -17.59 0.31
CA ALA A 811 -28.42 -17.65 -0.97
C ALA A 811 -29.28 -18.94 -1.12
N PRO A 812 -30.39 -18.92 -1.90
CA PRO A 812 -31.31 -20.07 -2.03
C PRO A 812 -30.74 -21.11 -3.01
N THR A 813 -29.83 -21.93 -2.52
CA THR A 813 -29.05 -22.90 -3.31
C THR A 813 -29.70 -24.30 -3.38
N GLU A 814 -30.90 -24.51 -2.84
CA GLU A 814 -31.52 -25.82 -2.72
C GLU A 814 -31.73 -26.51 -4.07
N ASP A 815 -32.17 -25.74 -5.06
CA ASP A 815 -32.47 -26.23 -6.41
C ASP A 815 -31.24 -26.24 -7.34
N TRP A 816 -30.07 -25.80 -6.85
CA TRP A 816 -28.87 -25.75 -7.67
C TRP A 816 -28.22 -27.12 -7.77
N GLN A 817 -27.52 -27.34 -8.88
CA GLN A 817 -26.76 -28.58 -9.11
C GLN A 817 -25.66 -28.74 -8.06
N SER A 818 -25.65 -29.89 -7.39
CA SER A 818 -24.56 -30.23 -6.44
C SER A 818 -23.42 -30.94 -7.18
N ARG A 819 -22.17 -30.58 -6.84
CA ARG A 819 -20.98 -31.27 -7.32
C ARG A 819 -19.87 -31.27 -6.28
N THR A 820 -18.88 -32.13 -6.47
CA THR A 820 -17.62 -32.16 -5.72
C THR A 820 -16.45 -32.16 -6.70
N GLY A 821 -15.26 -31.81 -6.22
CA GLY A 821 -14.05 -31.73 -7.03
C GLY A 821 -13.84 -30.34 -7.64
N ALA A 822 -12.95 -30.25 -8.63
CA ALA A 822 -12.56 -29.00 -9.26
C ALA A 822 -13.73 -28.32 -9.98
N LEU A 823 -13.79 -27.01 -9.92
CA LEU A 823 -14.75 -26.20 -10.68
C LEU A 823 -14.46 -26.32 -12.18
N SER A 824 -15.48 -26.31 -13.02
CA SER A 824 -15.28 -26.44 -14.48
C SER A 824 -16.47 -25.92 -15.26
N VAL A 825 -16.23 -25.32 -16.41
CA VAL A 825 -17.23 -24.89 -17.39
C VAL A 825 -17.08 -25.72 -18.64
N SER A 826 -18.17 -26.30 -19.13
CA SER A 826 -18.18 -27.16 -20.31
C SER A 826 -18.42 -26.33 -21.57
N GLY A 827 -17.35 -25.86 -22.21
CA GLY A 827 -17.43 -24.95 -23.37
C GLY A 827 -17.36 -23.47 -22.97
N PRO A 828 -17.61 -22.56 -23.91
CA PRO A 828 -17.63 -21.14 -23.61
C PRO A 828 -18.90 -20.78 -22.83
N GLY A 829 -18.75 -20.02 -21.75
CA GLY A 829 -19.86 -19.63 -20.87
C GLY A 829 -19.40 -19.22 -19.49
N ILE A 830 -20.36 -18.90 -18.64
CA ILE A 830 -20.09 -18.46 -17.29
C ILE A 830 -20.93 -19.29 -16.32
N GLU A 831 -20.27 -19.90 -15.35
CA GLU A 831 -20.92 -20.68 -14.28
C GLU A 831 -20.63 -20.02 -12.93
N PHE A 832 -21.62 -20.05 -12.08
CA PHE A 832 -21.49 -19.59 -10.69
C PHE A 832 -21.44 -20.80 -9.75
N TYR A 833 -20.54 -20.74 -8.79
CA TYR A 833 -20.36 -21.76 -7.78
C TYR A 833 -20.43 -21.14 -6.40
N GLU A 834 -21.12 -21.82 -5.46
CA GLU A 834 -21.14 -21.44 -4.07
C GLU A 834 -20.91 -22.67 -3.18
N THR A 835 -20.17 -22.46 -2.12
CA THR A 835 -20.00 -23.44 -1.04
C THR A 835 -19.98 -22.77 0.31
N THR A 836 -20.32 -23.53 1.34
CA THR A 836 -20.18 -23.10 2.73
C THR A 836 -19.35 -24.11 3.50
N PHE A 837 -18.53 -23.61 4.40
CA PHE A 837 -17.71 -24.42 5.30
C PHE A 837 -17.43 -23.66 6.60
N ASP A 838 -17.05 -24.39 7.64
CA ASP A 838 -16.61 -23.82 8.90
C ASP A 838 -15.09 -23.70 8.94
N LEU A 839 -14.59 -22.57 9.39
CA LEU A 839 -13.23 -22.42 9.89
C LEU A 839 -13.26 -22.61 11.42
N ASN A 840 -12.17 -23.14 11.95
CA ASN A 840 -12.03 -23.40 13.38
C ASN A 840 -10.58 -23.15 13.79
N LEU A 841 -10.14 -21.91 13.52
CA LEU A 841 -8.78 -21.48 13.78
C LEU A 841 -8.58 -21.16 15.27
N PRO A 842 -7.37 -21.35 15.82
CA PRO A 842 -7.12 -21.11 17.24
C PRO A 842 -7.21 -19.62 17.58
N THR A 843 -7.88 -19.31 18.67
CA THR A 843 -7.97 -17.93 19.19
C THR A 843 -6.64 -17.44 19.76
N GLY A 844 -6.37 -16.14 19.64
CA GLY A 844 -5.13 -15.51 20.09
C GLY A 844 -3.95 -15.70 19.14
N TYR A 845 -4.23 -16.08 17.90
CA TYR A 845 -3.28 -16.15 16.80
C TYR A 845 -3.78 -15.36 15.61
N ASP A 846 -2.89 -14.59 14.98
CA ASP A 846 -3.08 -14.05 13.63
C ASP A 846 -2.55 -15.11 12.65
N ILE A 847 -3.43 -15.64 11.81
CA ILE A 847 -3.11 -16.69 10.84
C ILE A 847 -3.64 -16.23 9.49
N PRO A 848 -2.80 -15.73 8.60
CA PRO A 848 -3.24 -15.38 7.25
C PRO A 848 -3.90 -16.58 6.56
N VAL A 849 -5.09 -16.38 6.00
CA VAL A 849 -5.80 -17.37 5.19
C VAL A 849 -6.05 -16.80 3.81
N SER A 850 -5.50 -17.45 2.80
CA SER A 850 -5.60 -17.00 1.41
C SER A 850 -6.33 -18.03 0.56
N ILE A 851 -6.96 -17.56 -0.52
CA ILE A 851 -7.44 -18.40 -1.62
C ILE A 851 -6.29 -18.50 -2.62
N SER A 852 -5.97 -19.73 -3.04
CA SER A 852 -4.89 -19.97 -4.01
C SER A 852 -5.44 -20.73 -5.21
N PHE A 853 -4.98 -20.33 -6.39
CA PHE A 853 -5.15 -21.02 -7.67
C PHE A 853 -3.82 -21.68 -8.07
N ALA A 854 -3.85 -22.66 -8.99
CA ALA A 854 -2.61 -23.17 -9.56
C ALA A 854 -2.11 -22.19 -10.62
N ASN A 855 -1.02 -21.49 -10.33
CA ASN A 855 -0.40 -20.63 -11.32
C ASN A 855 0.25 -21.45 -12.45
N GLN A 856 -0.31 -21.38 -13.64
CA GLN A 856 0.25 -22.02 -14.84
C GLN A 856 1.14 -21.07 -15.66
N THR A 857 1.06 -19.77 -15.42
CA THR A 857 1.84 -18.75 -16.14
C THR A 857 3.23 -18.52 -15.55
N GLY A 858 3.43 -18.82 -14.27
CA GLY A 858 4.74 -18.77 -13.61
C GLY A 858 5.36 -17.37 -13.47
N GLY A 859 4.57 -16.32 -13.61
CA GLY A 859 5.06 -14.92 -13.58
C GLY A 859 5.90 -14.55 -14.81
N GLY A 860 5.47 -13.55 -15.55
CA GLY A 860 6.14 -13.10 -16.76
C GLY A 860 5.66 -13.82 -18.04
N TYR A 861 4.83 -13.11 -18.78
CA TYR A 861 4.35 -13.56 -20.09
C TYR A 861 5.51 -13.69 -21.07
N THR A 862 5.95 -14.89 -21.37
CA THR A 862 6.83 -15.15 -22.51
C THR A 862 6.16 -16.07 -23.53
N THR A 863 5.32 -15.50 -24.39
CA THR A 863 4.89 -16.13 -25.63
C THR A 863 6.04 -16.38 -26.61
N ALA A 864 7.24 -15.89 -26.32
CA ALA A 864 8.41 -15.99 -27.20
C ALA A 864 9.01 -17.41 -27.33
N ASN A 865 8.70 -18.34 -26.43
CA ASN A 865 9.40 -19.64 -26.38
C ASN A 865 8.53 -20.91 -26.63
N GLY A 866 7.34 -20.81 -27.21
CA GLY A 866 6.61 -21.99 -27.68
C GLY A 866 6.02 -22.89 -26.56
N THR A 867 5.90 -22.40 -25.32
CA THR A 867 5.11 -23.08 -24.30
C THR A 867 3.63 -22.99 -24.64
N ALA A 868 2.89 -24.05 -24.40
CA ALA A 868 1.45 -24.06 -24.62
C ALA A 868 0.80 -22.95 -23.82
N ARG A 869 -0.01 -22.12 -24.50
CA ARG A 869 -0.78 -21.04 -23.84
C ARG A 869 -1.69 -21.66 -22.77
N PRO A 870 -1.74 -21.15 -21.53
CA PRO A 870 -2.72 -21.60 -20.55
C PRO A 870 -4.15 -21.47 -21.09
N ALA A 871 -5.07 -22.27 -20.57
CA ALA A 871 -6.48 -22.13 -20.91
C ALA A 871 -6.99 -20.75 -20.53
N ALA A 872 -7.67 -20.06 -21.45
CA ALA A 872 -8.19 -18.73 -21.19
C ALA A 872 -9.47 -18.82 -20.37
N TYR A 873 -9.36 -18.49 -19.08
CA TYR A 873 -10.50 -18.30 -18.19
C TYR A 873 -10.17 -17.26 -17.13
N ARG A 874 -11.22 -16.73 -16.54
CA ARG A 874 -11.13 -15.82 -15.43
C ARG A 874 -12.11 -16.20 -14.33
N CYS A 875 -11.71 -15.92 -13.10
CA CYS A 875 -12.55 -16.11 -11.94
C CYS A 875 -12.67 -14.79 -11.18
N GLU A 876 -13.84 -14.55 -10.65
CA GLU A 876 -14.10 -13.53 -9.65
C GLU A 876 -14.72 -14.23 -8.45
N PHE A 877 -14.29 -13.91 -7.24
CA PHE A 877 -14.73 -14.65 -6.08
C PHE A 877 -15.10 -13.74 -4.90
N TYR A 878 -16.05 -14.22 -4.14
CA TYR A 878 -16.65 -13.54 -3.00
C TYR A 878 -16.46 -14.35 -1.73
N VAL A 879 -16.02 -13.70 -0.67
CA VAL A 879 -15.95 -14.27 0.67
C VAL A 879 -16.96 -13.56 1.55
N ASN A 880 -17.95 -14.28 2.07
CA ASN A 880 -19.02 -13.72 2.90
C ASN A 880 -19.66 -12.46 2.26
N GLY A 881 -19.77 -12.48 0.92
CA GLY A 881 -20.36 -11.42 0.10
C GLY A 881 -19.40 -10.30 -0.35
N TYR A 882 -18.18 -10.24 0.17
CA TYR A 882 -17.14 -9.30 -0.27
C TYR A 882 -16.43 -9.85 -1.50
N ASN A 883 -16.34 -9.08 -2.56
CA ASN A 883 -15.53 -9.40 -3.73
C ASN A 883 -14.06 -9.27 -3.37
N MET A 884 -13.37 -10.39 -3.25
CA MET A 884 -11.98 -10.44 -2.77
C MET A 884 -10.97 -10.69 -3.85
N GLY A 885 -11.37 -10.75 -5.11
CA GLY A 885 -10.42 -10.77 -6.20
C GLY A 885 -10.88 -11.27 -7.54
N LYS A 886 -10.08 -10.89 -8.54
CA LYS A 886 -10.14 -11.38 -9.92
C LYS A 886 -8.90 -12.17 -10.26
N TYR A 887 -9.08 -13.40 -10.71
CA TYR A 887 -8.03 -14.25 -11.24
C TYR A 887 -8.15 -14.35 -12.75
N VAL A 888 -7.11 -14.01 -13.49
CA VAL A 888 -7.06 -14.13 -14.96
C VAL A 888 -5.92 -15.07 -15.32
N GLU A 889 -6.26 -16.36 -15.58
CA GLU A 889 -5.30 -17.46 -15.75
C GLU A 889 -4.27 -17.18 -16.84
N ASN A 890 -4.72 -16.66 -17.98
CA ASN A 890 -3.86 -16.44 -19.14
C ASN A 890 -3.04 -15.14 -19.09
N VAL A 891 -3.17 -14.34 -18.02
CA VAL A 891 -2.42 -13.08 -17.84
C VAL A 891 -1.57 -13.11 -16.58
N GLY A 892 -2.14 -13.45 -15.42
CA GLY A 892 -1.42 -13.40 -14.15
C GLY A 892 -0.96 -11.97 -13.75
N PRO A 893 -0.02 -11.81 -12.81
CA PRO A 893 0.76 -12.88 -12.14
C PRO A 893 0.11 -13.41 -10.86
N GLN A 894 -0.91 -12.74 -10.30
CA GLN A 894 -1.46 -13.10 -8.99
C GLN A 894 -2.18 -14.45 -9.03
N ASP A 895 -1.81 -15.34 -8.12
CA ASP A 895 -2.41 -16.66 -7.93
C ASP A 895 -2.75 -16.96 -6.46
N VAL A 896 -2.34 -16.10 -5.53
CA VAL A 896 -2.66 -16.16 -4.11
C VAL A 896 -3.32 -14.86 -3.69
N PHE A 897 -4.47 -14.98 -3.05
CA PHE A 897 -5.33 -13.86 -2.67
C PHE A 897 -5.55 -13.87 -1.16
N PRO A 898 -4.82 -13.05 -0.40
CA PRO A 898 -5.03 -12.91 1.03
C PRO A 898 -6.43 -12.35 1.35
N VAL A 899 -7.08 -12.96 2.33
CA VAL A 899 -8.35 -12.45 2.86
C VAL A 899 -8.22 -12.30 4.36
N GLN A 900 -8.54 -11.14 4.86
CA GLN A 900 -8.33 -10.78 6.27
C GLN A 900 -9.31 -11.49 7.21
N GLU A 901 -8.88 -11.78 8.46
CA GLU A 901 -9.82 -12.05 9.55
C GLU A 901 -10.79 -10.88 9.67
N GLY A 902 -12.07 -11.17 9.91
CA GLY A 902 -13.14 -10.17 9.91
C GLY A 902 -13.90 -10.14 8.57
N ILE A 903 -13.27 -10.50 7.44
CA ILE A 903 -13.96 -10.97 6.23
C ILE A 903 -14.17 -12.49 6.36
N TRP A 904 -13.11 -13.29 6.65
CA TRP A 904 -13.28 -14.64 7.14
C TRP A 904 -13.78 -14.66 8.60
N ASN A 905 -14.74 -15.51 8.88
CA ASN A 905 -15.11 -15.88 10.23
C ASN A 905 -14.21 -17.04 10.69
N TYR A 906 -13.16 -16.75 11.44
CA TYR A 906 -12.18 -17.76 11.86
C TYR A 906 -12.72 -18.83 12.78
N GLN A 907 -13.82 -18.55 13.51
CA GLN A 907 -14.48 -19.51 14.41
C GLN A 907 -15.94 -19.73 13.99
N GLY A 908 -16.21 -19.89 12.70
CA GLY A 908 -17.57 -20.04 12.23
C GLY A 908 -17.73 -20.34 10.77
N LYS A 909 -18.99 -20.29 10.35
CA LYS A 909 -19.39 -20.55 8.98
C LYS A 909 -18.94 -19.44 8.05
N ASN A 910 -18.45 -19.85 6.89
CA ASN A 910 -18.08 -18.99 5.79
C ASN A 910 -18.77 -19.41 4.50
N THR A 911 -19.09 -18.44 3.66
CA THR A 911 -19.57 -18.62 2.29
C THR A 911 -18.47 -18.22 1.33
N LEU A 912 -18.14 -19.09 0.39
CA LEU A 912 -17.24 -18.81 -0.73
C LEU A 912 -18.02 -18.98 -2.03
N ALA A 913 -18.11 -17.92 -2.81
CA ALA A 913 -18.75 -17.92 -4.12
C ALA A 913 -17.72 -17.60 -5.20
N VAL A 914 -17.81 -18.24 -6.36
CA VAL A 914 -16.84 -18.10 -7.46
C VAL A 914 -17.57 -18.05 -8.79
N ASN A 915 -17.39 -16.96 -9.54
CA ASN A 915 -17.69 -16.90 -10.96
C ASN A 915 -16.56 -17.56 -11.74
N VAL A 916 -16.87 -18.45 -12.68
CA VAL A 916 -15.90 -19.03 -13.58
C VAL A 916 -16.34 -18.74 -15.01
N TRP A 917 -15.61 -17.89 -15.71
CA TRP A 917 -15.87 -17.53 -17.09
C TRP A 917 -14.86 -18.21 -18.01
N SER A 918 -15.34 -19.20 -18.77
CA SER A 918 -14.59 -19.91 -19.81
C SER A 918 -14.68 -19.15 -21.13
N GLN A 919 -13.55 -18.86 -21.72
CA GLN A 919 -13.39 -18.23 -23.03
C GLN A 919 -12.89 -19.24 -24.07
N GLU A 920 -12.88 -20.54 -23.71
CA GLU A 920 -12.40 -21.65 -24.55
C GLU A 920 -13.57 -22.50 -25.10
N GLU A 921 -13.52 -22.85 -26.38
CA GLU A 921 -14.53 -23.72 -27.02
C GLU A 921 -14.69 -25.07 -26.33
N LYS A 922 -13.58 -25.64 -25.82
CA LYS A 922 -13.56 -26.93 -25.11
C LYS A 922 -13.96 -26.83 -23.63
N GLY A 923 -14.21 -25.60 -23.15
CA GLY A 923 -14.41 -25.35 -21.74
C GLY A 923 -13.10 -25.36 -20.95
N VAL A 924 -13.22 -25.13 -19.65
CA VAL A 924 -12.08 -25.01 -18.73
C VAL A 924 -12.32 -25.78 -17.44
N LYS A 925 -11.23 -26.08 -16.77
CA LYS A 925 -11.21 -26.64 -15.43
C LYS A 925 -10.30 -25.74 -14.57
N VAL A 926 -10.84 -25.28 -13.44
CA VAL A 926 -10.07 -24.51 -12.47
C VAL A 926 -9.24 -25.47 -11.64
N ASP A 927 -7.94 -25.49 -11.91
CA ASP A 927 -7.03 -26.36 -11.17
C ASP A 927 -6.45 -25.66 -9.93
N GLY A 928 -6.18 -26.46 -8.89
CA GLY A 928 -5.45 -26.03 -7.69
C GLY A 928 -6.18 -25.09 -6.76
N LEU A 929 -7.47 -24.82 -6.96
CA LEU A 929 -8.25 -23.97 -6.04
C LEU A 929 -8.24 -24.58 -4.62
N LYS A 930 -7.65 -23.85 -3.68
CA LYS A 930 -7.49 -24.29 -2.29
C LYS A 930 -7.40 -23.12 -1.33
N LEU A 931 -7.62 -23.38 -0.05
CA LEU A 931 -7.22 -22.50 1.03
C LEU A 931 -5.75 -22.78 1.40
N VAL A 932 -4.97 -21.73 1.58
CA VAL A 932 -3.60 -21.80 2.10
C VAL A 932 -3.48 -20.90 3.32
N THR A 933 -2.60 -21.28 4.25
CA THR A 933 -2.38 -20.52 5.48
C THR A 933 -0.94 -20.06 5.56
N GLY A 934 -0.75 -18.84 6.03
CA GLY A 934 0.54 -18.31 6.42
C GLY A 934 1.01 -18.84 7.78
N PRO A 935 2.06 -18.25 8.35
CA PRO A 935 2.57 -18.59 9.67
C PRO A 935 1.52 -18.26 10.75
N ALA A 936 1.46 -19.10 11.78
CA ALA A 936 0.64 -18.80 12.95
C ALA A 936 1.40 -17.87 13.89
N ILE A 937 0.97 -16.63 14.00
CA ILE A 937 1.57 -15.64 14.89
C ILE A 937 0.75 -15.56 16.17
N GLN A 938 1.33 -15.92 17.32
CA GLN A 938 0.66 -15.73 18.61
C GLN A 938 0.57 -14.23 18.88
N SER A 939 -0.64 -13.67 18.72
CA SER A 939 -0.86 -12.23 18.72
C SER A 939 -1.13 -11.66 20.10
N GLY A 940 -0.56 -10.49 20.35
CA GLY A 940 -0.93 -9.62 21.48
C GLY A 940 -2.06 -8.65 21.14
N PHE A 941 -2.52 -8.64 19.88
CA PHE A 941 -3.66 -7.83 19.46
C PHE A 941 -4.98 -8.44 19.97
N GLY A 942 -5.97 -7.62 20.23
CA GLY A 942 -7.28 -8.04 20.70
C GLY A 942 -8.10 -8.84 19.68
N PRO A 943 -9.30 -9.25 20.03
CA PRO A 943 -10.19 -9.91 19.08
C PRO A 943 -10.55 -8.97 17.94
N ILE A 944 -10.65 -9.52 16.72
CA ILE A 944 -11.06 -8.81 15.52
C ILE A 944 -12.59 -8.79 15.45
N GLU A 945 -13.14 -7.60 15.27
CA GLU A 945 -14.56 -7.43 14.98
C GLU A 945 -14.79 -7.61 13.49
N ALA A 946 -15.72 -8.50 13.15
CA ALA A 946 -16.04 -8.81 11.76
C ALA A 946 -16.71 -7.62 11.06
N SER A 947 -16.36 -7.40 9.80
CA SER A 947 -17.07 -6.46 8.94
C SER A 947 -18.51 -6.96 8.69
N PRO A 948 -19.48 -6.08 8.42
CA PRO A 948 -20.86 -6.47 8.24
C PRO A 948 -21.06 -7.51 7.13
N GLN A 949 -21.76 -8.59 7.42
CA GLN A 949 -22.00 -9.71 6.51
C GLN A 949 -23.51 -10.05 6.50
N PRO A 950 -24.36 -9.16 5.91
CA PRO A 950 -25.79 -9.41 5.86
C PRO A 950 -26.09 -10.69 5.08
N ALA A 951 -27.07 -11.44 5.56
CA ALA A 951 -27.59 -12.59 4.84
C ALA A 951 -28.32 -12.16 3.57
N TRP A 952 -28.30 -13.04 2.57
CA TRP A 952 -29.05 -12.85 1.33
C TRP A 952 -30.52 -12.58 1.59
N THR A 953 -31.04 -11.63 0.87
CA THR A 953 -32.49 -11.38 0.75
C THR A 953 -32.85 -11.23 -0.72
N LYS A 954 -34.06 -11.66 -1.07
CA LYS A 954 -34.52 -11.51 -2.46
C LYS A 954 -34.50 -10.03 -2.86
N ARG A 955 -33.81 -9.72 -3.94
CA ARG A 955 -33.70 -8.37 -4.48
C ARG A 955 -34.93 -8.04 -5.31
N GLU A 956 -35.59 -6.93 -4.98
CA GLU A 956 -36.72 -6.45 -5.76
C GLU A 956 -36.20 -5.91 -7.12
N GLY A 957 -36.88 -6.28 -8.19
CA GLY A 957 -36.52 -5.88 -9.55
C GLY A 957 -35.28 -6.56 -10.13
N ALA A 958 -34.67 -7.55 -9.45
CA ALA A 958 -33.59 -8.34 -10.04
C ALA A 958 -34.10 -9.18 -11.22
N TYR A 959 -33.36 -9.20 -12.31
CA TYR A 959 -33.68 -9.82 -13.60
C TYR A 959 -32.54 -10.69 -14.10
#